data_a7a6fdbd7719f60fbcebcb5ac3617bd5
#
_entry.id   a7a6fdbd7719f60fbcebcb5ac3617bd5
#
_cell.length_a   1.000
_cell.length_b   1.000
_cell.length_c   1.000
_cell.angle_alpha   90.00
_cell.angle_beta   90.00
_cell.angle_gamma   90.00
#
_symmetry.space_group_name_H-M   'P 1'
#
loop_
_entity.id
_entity.type
_entity.pdbx_description
1 polymer ?
#
loop_
_entity_poly.entity_id
_entity_poly.type
_entity_poly.pdbx_seq_one_letter_code
_entity_poly.pdbx_strand_id
1 'polypeptide(L)'
;MRGTAGRCKVGFWLVFLIADGISLQPAAAESRVASITVTDLRCEHQLKPLGIDERQPRLSWVWQSRKRDQAQTAYQVLVASTRAALDQDQGDIWDSGRTVDSRSVEVAYHGRPLASRTRYHWKVRVWDREGRASPWSAPARWETAFLDPSEWTARWLNDGKPSPVRDEAFYEDDPAPLFRRDFEIAAPVARARLYVTGLGYYEASLNGTRVGDRVLDPGWTMYGKRVYYSTYDVTRQLRRGRNCLGVTVGNGWYNPVPLRMWGQLNLREHLVVGRPRFIAQLELALADGSRRIIVSDDSWRVTDGPIRSNSVYLGERYDARNEVPGWDLPGLDDRSWRSASLATEPLGTLQAQPQPPIRVSETLDAVAMSEPVPGVFLFDLGQNFSGWARLRLTAPPGATITLRYGELLNPDGTLNPRTSVAGQIKGRRTTQQGTAEPIGGRGAPDVAWQTDTYVARGGKEETYAPRFGFRGFRFVEVAGYPGRLSLDAVKGLRLHADLEEVGAFRSSSELLNRIYEMSRRTFLSNLMSVQSDCPHREKFGYGGDIVATSDALMLGFDMARFYEKAVTDWGDSARDDGMLTDTAPFVGIQYCGIGWAMVHPRLQWQLHQYYGNRRLIERQYDTSRRWLELVAAGSPDLFIREGLGDHEALTPTSPEALLTPLYYESARLVSGLGRVIGREADAARYAALAEAIRTAFARSALAQSRTGAVTQSAAAFALQLGLVPESARAETVAWLLDDIRRARGGHLSTGILGTKLALDVLSREGHAQTAFDVVSQQTSPGWGYMLAHGATTLWEHWAGNDDTYSHNHPMFGSVSQWLVNWLGGIQPDPEAVGFDRVVLRPQPVDGLDWVRCSYRSVRGPIVSNWSRVAGVFSWEVTIPAGASATAFIPARSLDEIEEGRTTSVPVQRAVGVRDARMDGAVAVVRLGSGSYHFVSRPRGQ
;
A
#
# COMPACT_ATOMS: atom_id res chain seq x y z
N MET A 1 43.51 -28.29 -5.52
CA MET A 1 44.02 -28.04 -6.89
C MET A 1 42.98 -27.23 -7.65
N ARG A 2 43.43 -26.06 -8.13
CA ARG A 2 42.82 -25.20 -9.18
C ARG A 2 41.31 -24.91 -9.09
N GLY A 3 40.75 -23.76 -8.76
CA GLY A 3 41.14 -22.36 -9.03
C GLY A 3 40.58 -21.85 -10.34
N THR A 4 39.46 -21.11 -10.29
CA THR A 4 39.18 -20.10 -11.33
C THR A 4 38.32 -18.99 -10.70
N ALA A 5 38.92 -17.83 -10.59
CA ALA A 5 38.33 -16.58 -10.21
C ALA A 5 37.70 -15.90 -11.44
N GLY A 6 36.47 -15.41 -11.33
CA GLY A 6 35.84 -14.55 -12.31
C GLY A 6 36.07 -13.08 -12.01
N ARG A 7 36.71 -12.38 -12.92
CA ARG A 7 37.09 -10.96 -12.82
C ARG A 7 35.93 -10.03 -13.17
N CYS A 8 35.69 -9.09 -12.28
CA CYS A 8 34.92 -7.87 -12.55
C CYS A 8 35.74 -6.95 -13.48
N LYS A 9 35.14 -6.50 -14.58
CA LYS A 9 35.73 -5.48 -15.46
C LYS A 9 35.18 -4.10 -15.10
N VAL A 10 36.08 -3.28 -14.57
CA VAL A 10 35.92 -1.84 -14.45
C VAL A 10 36.40 -1.19 -15.76
N GLY A 11 35.51 -0.49 -16.43
CA GLY A 11 35.84 0.26 -17.66
C GLY A 11 36.37 1.65 -17.32
N PHE A 12 37.63 1.89 -17.64
CA PHE A 12 38.26 3.22 -17.61
C PHE A 12 37.88 3.99 -18.90
N TRP A 13 37.49 5.24 -18.73
CA TRP A 13 37.37 6.20 -19.84
C TRP A 13 38.69 6.97 -19.99
N LEU A 14 39.26 6.89 -21.18
CA LEU A 14 40.41 7.66 -21.60
C LEU A 14 40.00 9.05 -22.06
N VAL A 15 40.63 10.06 -21.52
CA VAL A 15 40.48 11.44 -21.96
C VAL A 15 41.50 11.69 -23.08
N PHE A 16 41.06 12.08 -24.26
CA PHE A 16 41.88 12.65 -25.30
C PHE A 16 41.75 14.19 -25.30
N LEU A 17 42.88 14.86 -24.98
CA LEU A 17 43.06 16.28 -25.24
C LEU A 17 43.55 16.44 -26.69
N ILE A 18 42.87 17.21 -27.47
CA ILE A 18 43.39 17.81 -28.71
C ILE A 18 43.06 19.28 -28.67
N ALA A 19 44.10 20.10 -28.87
CA ALA A 19 44.08 21.55 -28.88
C ALA A 19 43.92 22.12 -30.29
N ASP A 20 43.29 23.29 -30.30
CA ASP A 20 43.38 24.41 -31.21
C ASP A 20 42.89 24.30 -32.67
N GLY A 21 41.90 25.11 -32.93
CA GLY A 21 41.44 25.56 -34.23
C GLY A 21 40.24 26.51 -34.11
N ILE A 22 40.48 27.79 -33.94
CA ILE A 22 39.43 28.81 -33.96
C ILE A 22 38.87 28.88 -35.39
N SER A 23 37.70 28.30 -35.62
CA SER A 23 36.87 28.48 -36.80
C SER A 23 35.56 29.14 -36.36
N LEU A 24 35.31 30.35 -36.80
CA LEU A 24 34.01 30.99 -36.71
C LEU A 24 32.97 30.14 -37.46
N GLN A 25 32.22 29.34 -36.70
CA GLN A 25 31.07 28.66 -37.27
C GLN A 25 29.84 29.58 -37.31
N PRO A 26 29.04 29.48 -38.36
CA PRO A 26 27.78 30.23 -38.49
C PRO A 26 26.80 29.76 -37.41
N ALA A 27 25.93 30.66 -36.98
CA ALA A 27 24.88 30.39 -36.01
C ALA A 27 24.20 29.03 -36.27
N ALA A 28 24.31 28.14 -35.32
CA ALA A 28 23.70 26.84 -35.38
C ALA A 28 22.20 26.99 -35.64
N ALA A 29 21.72 26.41 -36.73
CA ALA A 29 20.29 26.27 -37.01
C ALA A 29 19.65 25.59 -35.79
N GLU A 30 18.71 26.25 -35.15
CA GLU A 30 17.96 25.72 -34.02
C GLU A 30 17.42 24.35 -34.43
N SER A 31 17.77 23.35 -33.65
CA SER A 31 17.29 21.99 -33.89
C SER A 31 15.77 21.94 -33.93
N ARG A 32 15.20 21.48 -35.04
CA ARG A 32 13.75 21.30 -35.20
C ARG A 32 13.14 20.24 -34.25
N VAL A 33 13.98 19.51 -33.52
CA VAL A 33 13.56 18.46 -32.56
C VAL A 33 13.57 19.05 -31.16
N ALA A 34 12.52 18.75 -30.39
CA ALA A 34 12.41 19.13 -28.99
C ALA A 34 13.54 18.53 -28.15
N SER A 35 13.94 19.25 -27.11
CA SER A 35 14.89 18.77 -26.10
C SER A 35 14.24 17.83 -25.07
N ILE A 36 13.09 17.25 -25.42
CA ILE A 36 12.27 16.39 -24.55
C ILE A 36 12.40 14.93 -24.95
N THR A 37 12.51 14.05 -23.96
CA THR A 37 12.43 12.58 -24.10
C THR A 37 11.26 12.06 -23.28
N VAL A 38 10.42 11.20 -23.89
CA VAL A 38 9.26 10.61 -23.23
C VAL A 38 9.60 9.19 -22.77
N THR A 39 9.29 8.89 -21.53
CA THR A 39 9.61 7.62 -20.86
C THR A 39 8.45 7.18 -19.97
N ASP A 40 8.57 6.01 -19.29
CA ASP A 40 7.65 5.48 -18.29
C ASP A 40 6.17 5.52 -18.72
N LEU A 41 5.87 4.86 -19.85
CA LEU A 41 4.52 4.76 -20.38
C LEU A 41 3.69 3.78 -19.56
N ARG A 42 2.62 4.25 -18.94
CA ARG A 42 1.72 3.45 -18.10
C ARG A 42 0.29 3.47 -18.63
N CYS A 43 -0.37 2.33 -18.50
CA CYS A 43 -1.81 2.18 -18.71
C CYS A 43 -2.44 1.74 -17.39
N GLU A 44 -3.43 2.48 -16.87
CA GLU A 44 -4.01 2.26 -15.55
C GLU A 44 -2.92 2.16 -14.46
N HIS A 45 -1.98 3.09 -14.43
CA HIS A 45 -0.81 3.15 -13.54
C HIS A 45 0.14 1.94 -13.60
N GLN A 46 -0.01 1.06 -14.60
CA GLN A 46 0.81 -0.14 -14.74
C GLN A 46 1.72 -0.10 -15.97
N LEU A 47 2.89 -0.71 -15.84
CA LEU A 47 3.76 -1.03 -16.97
C LEU A 47 3.24 -2.30 -17.65
N LYS A 48 2.83 -2.19 -18.92
CA LYS A 48 2.43 -3.34 -19.75
C LYS A 48 1.37 -4.25 -19.09
N PRO A 49 0.25 -3.71 -18.57
CA PRO A 49 -0.74 -4.51 -17.86
C PRO A 49 -1.28 -5.65 -18.71
N LEU A 50 -1.55 -6.77 -18.04
CA LEU A 50 -2.13 -7.96 -18.63
C LEU A 50 -3.53 -8.16 -18.04
N GLY A 51 -4.53 -8.07 -18.91
CA GLY A 51 -5.91 -8.37 -18.51
C GLY A 51 -6.60 -7.25 -17.73
N ILE A 52 -6.65 -6.04 -18.29
CA ILE A 52 -7.49 -4.96 -17.74
C ILE A 52 -8.90 -5.05 -18.33
N ASP A 53 -9.91 -4.68 -17.55
CA ASP A 53 -11.33 -4.68 -17.95
C ASP A 53 -11.91 -3.27 -18.15
N GLU A 54 -11.06 -2.25 -18.19
CA GLU A 54 -11.44 -0.87 -18.48
C GLU A 54 -11.70 -0.66 -19.99
N ARG A 55 -12.90 -0.19 -20.36
CA ARG A 55 -13.26 0.14 -21.74
C ARG A 55 -12.58 1.40 -22.26
N GLN A 56 -12.25 2.34 -21.35
CA GLN A 56 -11.55 3.57 -21.63
C GLN A 56 -10.33 3.69 -20.70
N PRO A 57 -9.27 2.92 -20.95
CA PRO A 57 -8.12 2.95 -20.05
C PRO A 57 -7.44 4.32 -20.06
N ARG A 58 -6.85 4.66 -18.92
CA ARG A 58 -6.08 5.89 -18.73
C ARG A 58 -4.62 5.63 -19.08
N LEU A 59 -4.08 6.52 -19.90
CA LEU A 59 -2.67 6.49 -20.32
C LEU A 59 -1.92 7.61 -19.61
N SER A 60 -0.72 7.28 -19.16
CA SER A 60 0.17 8.25 -18.52
C SER A 60 1.60 8.05 -19.01
N TRP A 61 2.37 9.14 -19.02
CA TRP A 61 3.77 9.09 -19.39
C TRP A 61 4.56 10.14 -18.62
N VAL A 62 5.82 9.83 -18.36
CA VAL A 62 6.80 10.77 -17.83
C VAL A 62 7.62 11.32 -18.99
N TRP A 63 7.95 12.60 -18.96
CA TRP A 63 8.87 13.19 -19.90
C TRP A 63 9.98 13.97 -19.18
N GLN A 64 11.12 14.05 -19.79
CA GLN A 64 12.32 14.66 -19.24
C GLN A 64 12.89 15.68 -20.21
N SER A 65 13.52 16.72 -19.67
CA SER A 65 14.26 17.71 -20.43
C SER A 65 15.54 18.10 -19.67
N ARG A 66 16.60 18.36 -20.43
CA ARG A 66 17.82 18.96 -19.88
C ARG A 66 17.70 20.49 -19.71
N LYS A 67 16.72 21.10 -20.37
CA LYS A 67 16.43 22.55 -20.22
C LYS A 67 15.51 22.75 -19.03
N ARG A 68 15.79 23.78 -18.24
CA ARG A 68 14.91 24.22 -17.15
C ARG A 68 13.65 24.90 -17.70
N ASP A 69 12.62 24.94 -16.89
CA ASP A 69 11.35 25.62 -17.12
C ASP A 69 10.65 25.17 -18.42
N GLN A 70 10.79 23.89 -18.78
CA GLN A 70 10.10 23.30 -19.91
C GLN A 70 8.68 22.89 -19.54
N ALA A 71 7.81 22.88 -20.56
CA ALA A 71 6.43 22.45 -20.44
C ALA A 71 6.01 21.65 -21.67
N GLN A 72 5.18 20.65 -21.47
CA GLN A 72 4.42 20.04 -22.54
C GLN A 72 3.27 20.97 -22.93
N THR A 73 3.16 21.29 -24.22
CA THR A 73 2.08 22.14 -24.75
C THR A 73 1.05 21.34 -25.54
N ALA A 74 1.44 20.20 -26.05
CA ALA A 74 0.57 19.28 -26.75
C ALA A 74 1.13 17.86 -26.68
N TYR A 75 0.28 16.86 -26.97
CA TYR A 75 0.69 15.49 -27.16
C TYR A 75 0.03 14.89 -28.41
N GLN A 76 0.56 13.76 -28.88
CA GLN A 76 -0.11 12.84 -29.79
C GLN A 76 0.13 11.41 -29.33
N VAL A 77 -0.95 10.66 -29.17
CA VAL A 77 -0.96 9.24 -28.82
C VAL A 77 -1.35 8.42 -30.06
N LEU A 78 -0.58 7.40 -30.37
CA LEU A 78 -0.95 6.37 -31.33
C LEU A 78 -1.22 5.05 -30.60
N VAL A 79 -2.34 4.43 -30.90
CA VAL A 79 -2.67 3.06 -30.48
C VAL A 79 -2.91 2.23 -31.71
N ALA A 80 -2.24 1.06 -31.77
CA ALA A 80 -2.31 0.16 -32.90
C ALA A 80 -2.66 -1.28 -32.49
N SER A 81 -3.32 -2.00 -33.40
CA SER A 81 -3.66 -3.41 -33.23
C SER A 81 -2.43 -4.30 -33.29
N THR A 82 -1.36 -3.88 -33.96
CA THR A 82 -0.11 -4.62 -34.11
C THR A 82 1.11 -3.75 -33.84
N ARG A 83 2.20 -4.39 -33.44
CA ARG A 83 3.48 -3.70 -33.29
C ARG A 83 3.98 -3.15 -34.63
N ALA A 84 3.80 -3.90 -35.72
CA ALA A 84 4.24 -3.50 -37.05
C ALA A 84 3.55 -2.21 -37.56
N ALA A 85 2.24 -2.08 -37.35
CA ALA A 85 1.52 -0.85 -37.67
C ALA A 85 2.04 0.33 -36.86
N LEU A 86 2.26 0.15 -35.55
CA LEU A 86 2.78 1.19 -34.68
C LEU A 86 4.20 1.63 -35.09
N ASP A 87 5.05 0.71 -35.53
CA ASP A 87 6.42 1.01 -36.00
C ASP A 87 6.42 1.82 -37.29
N GLN A 88 5.32 1.76 -38.07
CA GLN A 88 5.07 2.58 -39.27
C GLN A 88 4.33 3.89 -38.95
N ASP A 89 4.24 4.28 -37.69
CA ASP A 89 3.48 5.42 -37.20
C ASP A 89 1.97 5.40 -37.53
N GLN A 90 1.40 4.19 -37.64
CA GLN A 90 -0.02 3.99 -37.90
C GLN A 90 -0.76 3.67 -36.58
N GLY A 91 -1.68 4.54 -36.20
CA GLY A 91 -2.61 4.36 -35.06
C GLY A 91 -3.98 3.89 -35.57
N ASP A 92 -4.04 2.63 -36.10
CA ASP A 92 -5.26 2.08 -36.70
C ASP A 92 -6.43 1.93 -35.69
N ILE A 93 -6.13 1.92 -34.40
CA ILE A 93 -7.10 1.88 -33.30
C ILE A 93 -7.39 3.28 -32.77
N TRP A 94 -6.36 4.11 -32.60
CA TRP A 94 -6.47 5.50 -32.19
C TRP A 94 -5.26 6.31 -32.64
N ASP A 95 -5.53 7.41 -33.30
CA ASP A 95 -4.61 8.53 -33.44
C ASP A 95 -5.31 9.75 -32.84
N SER A 96 -4.77 10.27 -31.74
CA SER A 96 -5.34 11.45 -31.10
C SER A 96 -5.14 12.73 -31.94
N GLY A 97 -4.34 12.67 -33.00
CA GLY A 97 -3.78 13.87 -33.62
C GLY A 97 -2.96 14.68 -32.61
N ARG A 98 -2.50 15.86 -33.04
CA ARG A 98 -1.89 16.82 -32.13
C ARG A 98 -2.95 17.44 -31.22
N THR A 99 -3.05 16.97 -29.99
CA THR A 99 -3.97 17.48 -28.96
C THR A 99 -3.26 18.56 -28.15
N VAL A 100 -3.78 19.80 -28.16
CA VAL A 100 -3.25 20.91 -27.37
C VAL A 100 -3.68 20.72 -25.92
N ASP A 101 -2.80 20.14 -25.11
CA ASP A 101 -3.04 19.81 -23.71
C ASP A 101 -1.71 19.54 -23.01
N SER A 102 -1.55 20.05 -21.80
CA SER A 102 -0.36 19.86 -20.97
C SER A 102 -0.40 18.58 -20.12
N ARG A 103 -1.53 17.87 -20.09
CA ARG A 103 -1.68 16.64 -19.31
C ARG A 103 -0.78 15.54 -19.87
N SER A 104 -0.12 14.84 -18.96
CA SER A 104 0.65 13.62 -19.23
C SER A 104 0.26 12.49 -18.28
N VAL A 105 -0.76 12.71 -17.46
CA VAL A 105 -1.25 11.79 -16.42
C VAL A 105 -2.76 11.64 -16.62
N GLU A 106 -3.28 10.41 -16.49
CA GLU A 106 -4.72 10.13 -16.55
C GLU A 106 -5.39 10.55 -17.88
N VAL A 107 -4.68 10.48 -19.01
CA VAL A 107 -5.23 10.77 -20.33
C VAL A 107 -6.12 9.61 -20.77
N ALA A 108 -7.42 9.84 -20.82
CA ALA A 108 -8.39 8.83 -21.21
C ALA A 108 -8.23 8.41 -22.69
N TYR A 109 -8.34 7.14 -22.95
CA TYR A 109 -8.42 6.59 -24.30
C TYR A 109 -9.74 6.98 -24.96
N HIS A 110 -9.69 7.55 -26.17
CA HIS A 110 -10.84 8.00 -26.96
C HIS A 110 -10.86 7.42 -28.38
N GLY A 111 -10.20 6.28 -28.60
CA GLY A 111 -10.18 5.61 -29.91
C GLY A 111 -11.42 4.74 -30.15
N ARG A 112 -11.30 3.85 -31.12
CA ARG A 112 -12.33 2.86 -31.44
C ARG A 112 -12.63 1.99 -30.20
N PRO A 113 -13.87 1.46 -30.01
CA PRO A 113 -14.18 0.53 -28.96
C PRO A 113 -13.15 -0.61 -28.88
N LEU A 114 -12.64 -0.85 -27.69
CA LEU A 114 -11.71 -1.95 -27.48
C LEU A 114 -12.43 -3.28 -27.48
N ALA A 115 -11.76 -4.31 -28.00
CA ALA A 115 -12.23 -5.69 -27.95
C ALA A 115 -11.66 -6.39 -26.72
N SER A 116 -12.42 -7.34 -26.15
CA SER A 116 -11.95 -8.20 -25.07
C SER A 116 -10.76 -9.06 -25.50
N ARG A 117 -9.90 -9.40 -24.53
CA ARG A 117 -8.80 -10.37 -24.70
C ARG A 117 -7.83 -10.01 -25.82
N THR A 118 -7.67 -8.70 -26.05
CA THR A 118 -6.92 -8.14 -27.18
C THR A 118 -5.73 -7.34 -26.70
N ARG A 119 -4.61 -7.53 -27.38
CA ARG A 119 -3.39 -6.76 -27.12
C ARG A 119 -3.38 -5.53 -27.98
N TYR A 120 -3.05 -4.41 -27.37
CA TYR A 120 -2.88 -3.11 -28.02
C TYR A 120 -1.45 -2.62 -27.79
N HIS A 121 -0.90 -1.94 -28.80
CA HIS A 121 0.41 -1.32 -28.78
C HIS A 121 0.25 0.18 -28.87
N TRP A 122 1.05 0.94 -28.16
CA TRP A 122 0.93 2.39 -28.19
C TRP A 122 2.26 3.09 -27.97
N LYS A 123 2.31 4.34 -28.41
CA LYS A 123 3.40 5.27 -28.21
C LYS A 123 2.87 6.68 -28.18
N VAL A 124 3.69 7.61 -27.67
CA VAL A 124 3.33 9.02 -27.56
C VAL A 124 4.51 9.90 -27.95
N ARG A 125 4.21 11.04 -28.52
CA ARG A 125 5.13 12.19 -28.65
C ARG A 125 4.50 13.42 -28.07
N VAL A 126 5.34 14.37 -27.67
CA VAL A 126 4.92 15.59 -27.02
C VAL A 126 5.55 16.81 -27.70
N TRP A 127 4.95 17.98 -27.52
CA TRP A 127 5.49 19.24 -27.97
C TRP A 127 5.99 20.04 -26.77
N ASP A 128 7.19 20.61 -26.92
CA ASP A 128 7.80 21.47 -25.91
C ASP A 128 7.16 22.87 -25.87
N ARG A 129 7.65 23.73 -24.98
CA ARG A 129 7.20 25.12 -24.82
C ARG A 129 7.37 25.92 -26.10
N GLU A 130 8.40 25.63 -26.91
CA GLU A 130 8.67 26.25 -28.17
C GLU A 130 7.87 25.67 -29.35
N GLY A 131 6.98 24.72 -29.06
CA GLY A 131 6.12 24.09 -30.07
C GLY A 131 6.83 23.05 -30.96
N ARG A 132 8.00 22.54 -30.56
CA ARG A 132 8.77 21.52 -31.28
C ARG A 132 8.36 20.14 -30.80
N ALA A 133 8.19 19.21 -31.75
CA ALA A 133 7.83 17.83 -31.42
C ALA A 133 9.03 17.03 -30.91
N SER A 134 8.82 16.21 -29.87
CA SER A 134 9.79 15.18 -29.46
C SER A 134 9.85 14.04 -30.51
N PRO A 135 10.90 13.22 -30.48
CA PRO A 135 10.80 11.88 -31.04
C PRO A 135 9.64 11.11 -30.39
N TRP A 136 9.14 10.08 -31.11
CA TRP A 136 8.22 9.15 -30.50
C TRP A 136 8.87 8.41 -29.31
N SER A 137 8.09 8.13 -28.29
CA SER A 137 8.52 7.27 -27.19
C SER A 137 8.82 5.85 -27.67
N ALA A 138 9.56 5.09 -26.86
CA ALA A 138 9.57 3.65 -27.00
C ALA A 138 8.14 3.10 -26.89
N PRO A 139 7.76 2.10 -27.71
CA PRO A 139 6.43 1.51 -27.66
C PRO A 139 6.13 0.77 -26.36
N ALA A 140 4.94 0.97 -25.84
CA ALA A 140 4.36 0.21 -24.75
C ALA A 140 3.19 -0.64 -25.24
N ARG A 141 2.59 -1.42 -24.35
CA ARG A 141 1.43 -2.28 -24.65
C ARG A 141 0.56 -2.46 -23.43
N TRP A 142 -0.69 -2.77 -23.66
CA TRP A 142 -1.60 -3.36 -22.67
C TRP A 142 -2.40 -4.49 -23.32
N GLU A 143 -3.07 -5.29 -22.50
CA GLU A 143 -3.97 -6.33 -22.95
C GLU A 143 -5.27 -6.26 -22.16
N THR A 144 -6.41 -6.26 -22.84
CA THR A 144 -7.72 -6.31 -22.20
C THR A 144 -8.02 -7.72 -21.73
N ALA A 145 -8.79 -7.84 -20.65
CA ALA A 145 -9.45 -9.05 -20.21
C ALA A 145 -10.88 -9.12 -20.81
N PHE A 146 -11.85 -9.57 -20.04
CA PHE A 146 -13.26 -9.55 -20.42
C PHE A 146 -13.82 -8.14 -20.23
N LEU A 147 -14.30 -7.53 -21.31
CA LEU A 147 -15.00 -6.24 -21.26
C LEU A 147 -16.51 -6.42 -21.13
N ASP A 148 -16.99 -7.63 -21.33
CA ASP A 148 -18.37 -8.04 -21.12
C ASP A 148 -18.41 -9.27 -20.21
N PRO A 149 -19.13 -9.22 -19.07
CA PRO A 149 -19.27 -10.36 -18.18
C PRO A 149 -19.83 -11.64 -18.82
N SER A 150 -20.63 -11.50 -19.89
CA SER A 150 -21.21 -12.64 -20.62
C SER A 150 -20.17 -13.48 -21.37
N GLU A 151 -18.95 -12.99 -21.51
CA GLU A 151 -17.85 -13.73 -22.14
C GLU A 151 -17.23 -14.80 -21.23
N TRP A 152 -17.56 -14.81 -19.96
CA TRP A 152 -17.28 -15.91 -19.06
C TRP A 152 -18.19 -17.11 -19.41
N THR A 153 -17.58 -18.18 -19.92
CA THR A 153 -18.29 -19.43 -20.21
C THR A 153 -17.99 -20.53 -19.18
N ALA A 154 -17.00 -20.28 -18.33
CA ALA A 154 -16.65 -21.13 -17.20
C ALA A 154 -17.74 -21.13 -16.12
N ARG A 155 -17.76 -22.18 -15.31
CA ARG A 155 -18.68 -22.35 -14.18
C ARG A 155 -17.89 -22.43 -12.87
N TRP A 156 -18.51 -21.95 -11.79
CA TRP A 156 -17.97 -22.09 -10.45
C TRP A 156 -17.97 -23.56 -10.03
N LEU A 157 -16.87 -24.04 -9.49
CA LEU A 157 -16.70 -25.41 -9.00
C LEU A 157 -16.29 -25.41 -7.54
N ASN A 158 -16.81 -26.42 -6.80
CA ASN A 158 -16.35 -26.80 -5.47
C ASN A 158 -16.20 -28.33 -5.39
N ASP A 159 -15.83 -28.85 -4.21
CA ASP A 159 -15.60 -30.28 -3.98
C ASP A 159 -16.86 -31.06 -3.69
N GLY A 160 -18.04 -30.43 -3.67
CA GLY A 160 -19.33 -31.06 -3.44
C GLY A 160 -19.61 -31.50 -2.00
N LYS A 161 -18.70 -31.26 -1.06
CA LYS A 161 -18.94 -31.55 0.34
C LYS A 161 -19.91 -30.53 0.96
N PRO A 162 -20.74 -30.94 1.93
CA PRO A 162 -21.60 -30.00 2.65
C PRO A 162 -20.73 -29.04 3.50
N SER A 163 -21.19 -27.82 3.71
CA SER A 163 -20.58 -26.93 4.70
C SER A 163 -20.93 -27.41 6.12
N PRO A 164 -20.00 -27.33 7.09
CA PRO A 164 -20.33 -27.58 8.48
C PRO A 164 -21.50 -26.72 8.97
N VAL A 165 -22.38 -27.30 9.76
CA VAL A 165 -23.57 -26.60 10.31
C VAL A 165 -23.30 -26.16 11.77
N ARG A 166 -22.49 -26.94 12.50
CA ARG A 166 -22.14 -26.65 13.91
C ARG A 166 -20.74 -26.11 14.00
N ASP A 167 -20.51 -25.18 14.89
CA ASP A 167 -19.22 -24.51 15.07
C ASP A 167 -18.07 -25.52 15.31
N GLU A 168 -18.32 -26.61 16.06
CA GLU A 168 -17.31 -27.61 16.34
C GLU A 168 -16.76 -28.30 15.10
N ALA A 169 -17.62 -28.54 14.12
CA ALA A 169 -17.24 -29.24 12.89
C ALA A 169 -16.30 -28.43 11.96
N PHE A 170 -16.19 -27.11 12.17
CA PHE A 170 -15.21 -26.29 11.45
C PHE A 170 -13.76 -26.50 11.95
N TYR A 171 -13.57 -27.14 13.11
CA TYR A 171 -12.25 -27.46 13.67
C TYR A 171 -11.79 -28.88 13.36
N GLU A 172 -12.64 -29.65 12.69
CA GLU A 172 -12.32 -31.02 12.21
C GLU A 172 -11.49 -30.95 10.92
N ASP A 173 -11.01 -32.10 10.44
CA ASP A 173 -10.31 -32.22 9.17
C ASP A 173 -11.23 -31.88 8.00
N ASP A 174 -10.92 -30.81 7.28
CA ASP A 174 -11.56 -30.43 6.01
C ASP A 174 -10.48 -30.12 4.97
N PRO A 175 -9.97 -31.16 4.29
CA PRO A 175 -8.85 -31.02 3.36
C PRO A 175 -9.13 -30.05 2.23
N ALA A 176 -8.14 -29.17 1.95
CA ALA A 176 -8.16 -28.33 0.76
C ALA A 176 -8.16 -29.22 -0.49
N PRO A 177 -9.15 -29.07 -1.37
CA PRO A 177 -9.31 -29.93 -2.52
C PRO A 177 -8.25 -29.68 -3.60
N LEU A 178 -7.86 -30.77 -4.28
CA LEU A 178 -7.08 -30.75 -5.53
C LEU A 178 -8.04 -30.99 -6.68
N PHE A 179 -8.18 -30.00 -7.54
CA PHE A 179 -8.97 -30.08 -8.77
C PHE A 179 -8.04 -30.25 -9.95
N ARG A 180 -8.39 -31.13 -10.91
CA ARG A 180 -7.61 -31.29 -12.14
C ARG A 180 -8.50 -31.52 -13.37
N ARG A 181 -7.95 -31.14 -14.51
CA ARG A 181 -8.52 -31.46 -15.82
C ARG A 181 -7.41 -31.72 -16.85
N ASP A 182 -7.43 -32.91 -17.44
CA ASP A 182 -6.63 -33.21 -18.63
C ASP A 182 -7.32 -32.68 -19.88
N PHE A 183 -6.53 -32.18 -20.81
CA PHE A 183 -7.01 -31.73 -22.13
C PHE A 183 -5.93 -31.90 -23.19
N GLU A 184 -6.31 -31.93 -24.47
CA GLU A 184 -5.39 -32.14 -25.58
C GLU A 184 -5.32 -30.88 -26.45
N ILE A 185 -4.14 -30.54 -26.92
CA ILE A 185 -3.90 -29.43 -27.85
C ILE A 185 -3.38 -29.97 -29.17
N ALA A 186 -4.12 -29.73 -30.28
CA ALA A 186 -3.83 -30.32 -31.60
C ALA A 186 -2.66 -29.67 -32.32
N ALA A 187 -2.44 -28.35 -32.15
CA ALA A 187 -1.41 -27.58 -32.83
C ALA A 187 -0.56 -26.77 -31.82
N PRO A 188 0.65 -26.30 -32.22
CA PRO A 188 1.45 -25.45 -31.33
C PRO A 188 0.69 -24.20 -30.85
N VAL A 189 0.94 -23.81 -29.58
CA VAL A 189 0.29 -22.66 -28.97
C VAL A 189 1.03 -21.38 -29.37
N ALA A 190 0.35 -20.47 -30.03
CA ALA A 190 0.86 -19.14 -30.35
C ALA A 190 0.69 -18.17 -29.17
N ARG A 191 -0.45 -18.25 -28.47
CA ARG A 191 -0.74 -17.44 -27.28
C ARG A 191 -1.74 -18.16 -26.37
N ALA A 192 -1.52 -18.09 -25.07
CA ALA A 192 -2.47 -18.59 -24.07
C ALA A 192 -2.65 -17.64 -22.89
N ARG A 193 -3.89 -17.52 -22.42
CA ARG A 193 -4.25 -16.76 -21.24
C ARG A 193 -5.11 -17.58 -20.32
N LEU A 194 -4.70 -17.65 -19.07
CA LEU A 194 -5.52 -18.21 -18.00
C LEU A 194 -6.14 -17.06 -17.19
N TYR A 195 -7.46 -17.03 -17.14
CA TYR A 195 -8.26 -16.18 -16.27
C TYR A 195 -8.78 -17.06 -15.14
N VAL A 196 -8.48 -16.73 -13.90
CA VAL A 196 -8.80 -17.58 -12.75
C VAL A 196 -9.03 -16.77 -11.50
N THR A 197 -9.96 -17.24 -10.68
CA THR A 197 -10.15 -16.75 -9.31
C THR A 197 -10.70 -17.82 -8.40
N GLY A 198 -10.57 -17.61 -7.08
CA GLY A 198 -11.17 -18.42 -6.04
C GLY A 198 -11.94 -17.56 -5.04
N LEU A 199 -12.97 -18.11 -4.44
CA LEU A 199 -13.52 -17.65 -3.18
C LEU A 199 -12.94 -18.50 -2.07
N GLY A 200 -12.18 -17.86 -1.22
CA GLY A 200 -11.01 -18.31 -0.53
C GLY A 200 -9.75 -17.91 -1.32
N TYR A 201 -8.64 -18.56 -1.07
CA TYR A 201 -7.41 -18.39 -1.85
C TYR A 201 -7.23 -19.57 -2.81
N TYR A 202 -6.56 -19.37 -3.94
CA TYR A 202 -6.27 -20.44 -4.87
C TYR A 202 -4.79 -20.47 -5.26
N GLU A 203 -4.34 -21.65 -5.68
CA GLU A 203 -3.12 -21.83 -6.47
C GLU A 203 -3.46 -22.65 -7.72
N ALA A 204 -2.93 -22.24 -8.87
CA ALA A 204 -3.09 -22.96 -10.12
C ALA A 204 -1.75 -23.54 -10.60
N SER A 205 -1.78 -24.67 -11.27
CA SER A 205 -0.62 -25.30 -11.93
C SER A 205 -0.96 -25.78 -13.33
N LEU A 206 0.02 -25.76 -14.21
CA LEU A 206 -0.06 -26.31 -15.56
C LEU A 206 1.09 -27.27 -15.78
N ASN A 207 0.77 -28.54 -16.09
CA ASN A 207 1.76 -29.59 -16.38
C ASN A 207 2.80 -29.74 -15.25
N GLY A 208 2.39 -29.68 -13.99
CA GLY A 208 3.26 -29.79 -12.82
C GLY A 208 4.02 -28.51 -12.45
N THR A 209 3.76 -27.40 -13.15
CA THR A 209 4.43 -26.14 -12.88
C THR A 209 3.42 -25.11 -12.38
N ARG A 210 3.71 -24.47 -11.25
CA ARG A 210 2.87 -23.40 -10.72
C ARG A 210 2.67 -22.28 -11.73
N VAL A 211 1.45 -21.75 -11.80
CA VAL A 211 1.10 -20.61 -12.65
C VAL A 211 1.36 -19.31 -11.89
N GLY A 212 2.33 -18.53 -12.42
CA GLY A 212 2.70 -17.25 -11.83
C GLY A 212 3.39 -17.36 -10.46
N ASP A 213 3.57 -16.22 -9.83
CA ASP A 213 4.28 -16.05 -8.56
C ASP A 213 3.44 -15.35 -7.46
N ARG A 214 2.16 -15.08 -7.77
CA ARG A 214 1.22 -14.49 -6.81
C ARG A 214 0.88 -15.48 -5.71
N VAL A 215 0.72 -14.97 -4.51
CA VAL A 215 0.30 -15.76 -3.35
C VAL A 215 -0.91 -15.07 -2.71
N LEU A 216 -1.72 -15.82 -1.97
CA LEU A 216 -2.92 -15.31 -1.29
C LEU A 216 -3.83 -14.53 -2.29
N ASP A 217 -3.99 -15.06 -3.49
CA ASP A 217 -4.78 -14.50 -4.58
C ASP A 217 -6.17 -15.16 -4.60
N PRO A 218 -7.24 -14.42 -4.88
CA PRO A 218 -7.34 -12.99 -5.17
C PRO A 218 -7.31 -12.11 -3.93
N GLY A 219 -7.19 -10.79 -4.14
CA GLY A 219 -7.33 -9.81 -3.08
C GLY A 219 -8.73 -9.85 -2.45
N TRP A 220 -8.80 -9.67 -1.14
CA TRP A 220 -10.04 -9.68 -0.38
C TRP A 220 -10.94 -8.49 -0.72
N THR A 221 -12.23 -8.77 -0.91
CA THR A 221 -13.30 -7.80 -1.22
C THR A 221 -14.59 -8.17 -0.49
N MET A 222 -15.59 -7.32 -0.58
CA MET A 222 -16.97 -7.67 -0.26
C MET A 222 -17.52 -8.61 -1.34
N TYR A 223 -17.40 -9.93 -1.14
CA TYR A 223 -17.71 -10.97 -2.13
C TYR A 223 -19.16 -10.93 -2.65
N GLY A 224 -20.07 -10.31 -1.90
CA GLY A 224 -21.43 -10.07 -2.36
C GLY A 224 -21.57 -8.90 -3.35
N LYS A 225 -20.52 -8.08 -3.52
CA LYS A 225 -20.48 -6.92 -4.42
C LYS A 225 -19.47 -7.12 -5.55
N ARG A 226 -18.29 -7.69 -5.24
CA ARG A 226 -17.16 -7.75 -6.15
C ARG A 226 -16.29 -8.98 -5.89
N VAL A 227 -15.86 -9.64 -6.97
CA VAL A 227 -14.87 -10.73 -6.92
C VAL A 227 -13.80 -10.44 -7.96
N TYR A 228 -12.54 -10.36 -7.51
CA TYR A 228 -11.41 -10.14 -8.42
C TYR A 228 -10.92 -11.43 -9.04
N TYR A 229 -10.56 -11.38 -10.33
CA TYR A 229 -9.86 -12.46 -11.01
C TYR A 229 -8.48 -12.00 -11.51
N SER A 230 -7.58 -12.95 -11.63
CA SER A 230 -6.23 -12.74 -12.14
C SER A 230 -6.08 -13.29 -13.55
N THR A 231 -5.25 -12.61 -14.34
CA THR A 231 -4.88 -13.03 -15.71
C THR A 231 -3.41 -13.43 -15.75
N TYR A 232 -3.13 -14.59 -16.35
CA TYR A 232 -1.77 -15.11 -16.50
C TYR A 232 -1.44 -15.43 -17.96
N ASP A 233 -0.21 -15.10 -18.37
CA ASP A 233 0.36 -15.59 -19.63
C ASP A 233 0.96 -16.98 -19.42
N VAL A 234 0.25 -17.99 -19.85
CA VAL A 234 0.66 -19.40 -19.70
C VAL A 234 1.15 -20.03 -21.01
N THR A 235 1.43 -19.21 -22.02
CA THR A 235 1.82 -19.67 -23.36
C THR A 235 2.97 -20.66 -23.33
N ARG A 236 3.99 -20.41 -22.48
CA ARG A 236 5.20 -21.24 -22.41
C ARG A 236 5.04 -22.52 -21.59
N GLN A 237 3.99 -22.63 -20.79
CA GLN A 237 3.71 -23.81 -19.95
C GLN A 237 2.92 -24.88 -20.70
N LEU A 238 2.37 -24.53 -21.86
CA LEU A 238 1.54 -25.42 -22.69
C LEU A 238 2.34 -26.04 -23.85
N ARG A 239 1.95 -27.25 -24.21
CA ARG A 239 2.58 -28.01 -25.30
C ARG A 239 1.53 -28.65 -26.22
N ARG A 240 1.89 -28.98 -27.44
CA ARG A 240 1.07 -29.82 -28.29
C ARG A 240 0.90 -31.22 -27.66
N GLY A 241 -0.28 -31.81 -27.78
CA GLY A 241 -0.67 -33.07 -27.16
C GLY A 241 -1.32 -32.83 -25.76
N ARG A 242 -1.12 -33.78 -24.86
CA ARG A 242 -1.78 -33.80 -23.54
C ARG A 242 -1.21 -32.75 -22.59
N ASN A 243 -2.09 -32.06 -21.92
CA ASN A 243 -1.81 -31.07 -20.89
C ASN A 243 -2.75 -31.30 -19.70
N CYS A 244 -2.37 -30.81 -18.53
CA CYS A 244 -3.20 -30.82 -17.32
C CYS A 244 -3.23 -29.44 -16.66
N LEU A 245 -4.40 -28.95 -16.34
CA LEU A 245 -4.61 -27.78 -15.48
C LEU A 245 -5.05 -28.26 -14.09
N GLY A 246 -4.30 -27.90 -13.06
CA GLY A 246 -4.59 -28.18 -11.67
C GLY A 246 -4.95 -26.91 -10.91
N VAL A 247 -5.86 -26.99 -9.95
CA VAL A 247 -6.21 -25.89 -9.02
C VAL A 247 -6.41 -26.47 -7.62
N THR A 248 -5.82 -25.82 -6.63
CA THR A 248 -6.14 -26.06 -5.22
C THR A 248 -6.73 -24.81 -4.60
N VAL A 249 -7.66 -24.96 -3.66
CA VAL A 249 -8.40 -23.82 -3.06
C VAL A 249 -8.36 -23.92 -1.54
N GLY A 250 -7.95 -22.85 -0.89
CA GLY A 250 -7.98 -22.73 0.58
C GLY A 250 -9.16 -21.90 1.08
N ASN A 251 -9.34 -21.85 2.39
CA ASN A 251 -10.47 -21.19 3.03
C ASN A 251 -10.46 -19.66 2.91
N GLY A 252 -9.28 -19.03 3.11
CA GLY A 252 -9.12 -17.56 3.07
C GLY A 252 -10.16 -16.84 3.93
N TRP A 253 -10.67 -15.72 3.42
CA TRP A 253 -11.71 -14.92 4.05
C TRP A 253 -13.13 -15.38 3.70
N TYR A 254 -13.28 -16.36 2.80
CA TYR A 254 -14.58 -16.86 2.38
C TYR A 254 -15.10 -17.99 3.28
N ASN A 255 -14.22 -18.73 3.93
CA ASN A 255 -14.60 -19.79 4.87
C ASN A 255 -13.80 -19.70 6.18
N PRO A 256 -13.88 -18.57 6.91
CA PRO A 256 -13.21 -18.45 8.21
C PRO A 256 -13.82 -19.42 9.21
N VAL A 257 -12.99 -19.90 10.14
CA VAL A 257 -13.49 -20.66 11.30
C VAL A 257 -14.30 -19.75 12.23
N PRO A 258 -15.27 -20.28 13.01
CA PRO A 258 -16.13 -19.48 13.88
C PRO A 258 -15.41 -19.01 15.16
N LEU A 259 -14.24 -18.35 15.00
CA LEU A 259 -13.51 -17.71 16.09
C LEU A 259 -14.31 -16.52 16.62
N ARG A 260 -14.31 -16.35 17.93
CA ARG A 260 -14.89 -15.18 18.59
C ARG A 260 -13.81 -14.22 19.02
N MET A 261 -13.45 -13.30 18.11
CA MET A 261 -12.48 -12.26 18.37
C MET A 261 -12.98 -11.38 19.53
N TRP A 262 -12.09 -11.06 20.44
CA TRP A 262 -12.40 -10.36 21.71
C TRP A 262 -13.58 -11.00 22.48
N GLY A 263 -13.81 -12.30 22.30
CA GLY A 263 -14.87 -13.05 22.93
C GLY A 263 -16.28 -12.83 22.38
N GLN A 264 -16.45 -12.01 21.36
CA GLN A 264 -17.78 -11.64 20.86
C GLN A 264 -17.90 -11.62 19.33
N LEU A 265 -16.92 -11.13 18.58
CA LEU A 265 -17.02 -10.94 17.14
C LEU A 265 -16.75 -12.26 16.39
N ASN A 266 -17.77 -12.81 15.73
CA ASN A 266 -17.64 -13.93 14.82
C ASN A 266 -17.74 -13.46 13.37
N LEU A 267 -16.65 -13.55 12.62
CA LEU A 267 -16.59 -13.09 11.23
C LEU A 267 -17.63 -13.75 10.32
N ARG A 268 -18.03 -15.00 10.60
CA ARG A 268 -19.03 -15.71 9.81
C ARG A 268 -20.42 -15.07 9.85
N GLU A 269 -20.70 -14.26 10.87
CA GLU A 269 -21.97 -13.56 11.03
C GLU A 269 -22.05 -12.29 10.16
N HIS A 270 -20.91 -11.79 9.65
CA HIS A 270 -20.81 -10.52 8.95
C HIS A 270 -20.25 -10.64 7.53
N LEU A 271 -19.46 -11.67 7.24
CA LEU A 271 -18.92 -11.90 5.90
C LEU A 271 -19.86 -12.75 5.04
N VAL A 272 -19.75 -12.58 3.73
CA VAL A 272 -20.31 -13.56 2.78
C VAL A 272 -19.43 -14.80 2.83
N VAL A 273 -19.98 -15.89 3.35
CA VAL A 273 -19.25 -17.13 3.61
C VAL A 273 -19.84 -18.30 2.84
N GLY A 274 -19.00 -19.30 2.62
CA GLY A 274 -19.41 -20.55 1.98
C GLY A 274 -18.25 -21.53 1.82
N ARG A 275 -18.53 -22.66 1.19
CA ARG A 275 -17.50 -23.61 0.83
C ARG A 275 -16.58 -23.04 -0.25
N PRO A 276 -15.24 -23.17 -0.08
CA PRO A 276 -14.27 -22.68 -1.06
C PRO A 276 -14.56 -23.16 -2.47
N ARG A 277 -14.42 -22.29 -3.47
CA ARG A 277 -14.76 -22.54 -4.86
C ARG A 277 -13.87 -21.74 -5.80
N PHE A 278 -13.79 -22.14 -7.04
CA PHE A 278 -13.02 -21.41 -8.05
C PHE A 278 -13.76 -21.38 -9.38
N ILE A 279 -13.34 -20.46 -10.26
CA ILE A 279 -13.70 -20.39 -11.67
C ILE A 279 -12.44 -20.16 -12.48
N ALA A 280 -12.30 -20.86 -13.62
CA ALA A 280 -11.14 -20.76 -14.50
C ALA A 280 -11.51 -20.86 -15.97
N GLN A 281 -10.96 -19.98 -16.78
CA GLN A 281 -11.09 -20.01 -18.25
C GLN A 281 -9.72 -19.85 -18.87
N LEU A 282 -9.26 -20.89 -19.58
CA LEU A 282 -8.00 -20.92 -20.33
C LEU A 282 -8.30 -20.74 -21.82
N GLU A 283 -7.79 -19.66 -22.40
CA GLU A 283 -7.97 -19.34 -23.80
C GLU A 283 -6.69 -19.52 -24.59
N LEU A 284 -6.80 -20.24 -25.71
CA LEU A 284 -5.72 -20.61 -26.57
C LEU A 284 -5.92 -20.02 -27.98
N ALA A 285 -4.88 -19.37 -28.50
CA ALA A 285 -4.74 -19.12 -29.93
C ALA A 285 -3.65 -20.04 -30.44
N LEU A 286 -3.96 -20.88 -31.41
CA LEU A 286 -3.02 -21.87 -31.96
C LEU A 286 -2.30 -21.31 -33.20
N ALA A 287 -1.19 -21.94 -33.58
CA ALA A 287 -0.37 -21.47 -34.69
C ALA A 287 -1.06 -21.64 -36.06
N ASP A 288 -2.05 -22.53 -36.17
CA ASP A 288 -2.90 -22.73 -37.36
C ASP A 288 -4.05 -21.67 -37.44
N GLY A 289 -4.10 -20.72 -36.53
CA GLY A 289 -5.12 -19.68 -36.45
C GLY A 289 -6.40 -20.08 -35.70
N SER A 290 -6.54 -21.36 -35.32
CA SER A 290 -7.71 -21.83 -34.56
C SER A 290 -7.64 -21.34 -33.11
N ARG A 291 -8.84 -21.25 -32.45
CA ARG A 291 -8.99 -20.90 -31.06
C ARG A 291 -9.63 -22.04 -30.28
N ARG A 292 -9.21 -22.20 -29.04
CA ARG A 292 -9.78 -23.18 -28.11
C ARG A 292 -9.93 -22.56 -26.72
N ILE A 293 -11.01 -22.93 -26.06
CA ILE A 293 -11.30 -22.50 -24.68
C ILE A 293 -11.42 -23.77 -23.83
N ILE A 294 -10.73 -23.79 -22.70
CA ILE A 294 -10.85 -24.80 -21.66
C ILE A 294 -11.41 -24.09 -20.43
N VAL A 295 -12.52 -24.58 -19.89
CA VAL A 295 -13.23 -23.92 -18.79
C VAL A 295 -13.35 -24.83 -17.56
N SER A 296 -13.60 -24.26 -16.43
CA SER A 296 -14.10 -25.00 -15.27
C SER A 296 -15.55 -25.41 -15.52
N ASP A 297 -15.80 -26.72 -15.52
CA ASP A 297 -17.09 -27.36 -15.71
C ASP A 297 -17.12 -28.73 -14.99
N ASP A 298 -18.20 -29.47 -15.11
CA ASP A 298 -18.44 -30.75 -14.46
C ASP A 298 -17.52 -31.90 -14.93
N SER A 299 -16.71 -31.66 -15.97
CA SER A 299 -15.70 -32.63 -16.41
C SER A 299 -14.44 -32.65 -15.54
N TRP A 300 -14.28 -31.71 -14.63
CA TRP A 300 -13.16 -31.66 -13.70
C TRP A 300 -13.27 -32.77 -12.66
N ARG A 301 -12.10 -33.25 -12.22
CA ARG A 301 -11.97 -34.22 -11.16
C ARG A 301 -11.45 -33.56 -9.90
N VAL A 302 -11.86 -34.09 -8.73
CA VAL A 302 -11.47 -33.57 -7.42
C VAL A 302 -11.15 -34.68 -6.43
N THR A 303 -10.11 -34.46 -5.63
CA THR A 303 -9.75 -35.32 -4.50
C THR A 303 -9.30 -34.46 -3.33
N ASP A 304 -9.16 -35.09 -2.16
CA ASP A 304 -8.67 -34.42 -0.96
C ASP A 304 -7.15 -34.25 -1.05
N GLY A 305 -6.66 -33.05 -0.71
CA GLY A 305 -5.23 -32.71 -0.74
C GLY A 305 -4.50 -32.95 0.59
N PRO A 306 -3.19 -32.70 0.63
CA PRO A 306 -2.35 -32.84 1.81
C PRO A 306 -2.59 -31.74 2.86
N ILE A 307 -3.16 -30.60 2.50
CA ILE A 307 -3.55 -29.53 3.43
C ILE A 307 -4.83 -30.00 4.12
N ARG A 308 -4.72 -30.45 5.34
CA ARG A 308 -5.82 -31.07 6.12
C ARG A 308 -6.76 -30.05 6.74
N SER A 309 -6.23 -28.86 7.05
CA SER A 309 -6.98 -27.70 7.47
C SER A 309 -6.17 -26.42 7.19
N ASN A 310 -6.84 -25.30 6.97
CA ASN A 310 -6.19 -24.01 6.81
C ASN A 310 -7.11 -22.89 7.31
N SER A 311 -6.52 -21.89 7.94
CA SER A 311 -7.19 -20.71 8.48
C SER A 311 -6.27 -19.50 8.45
N VAL A 312 -6.81 -18.33 8.16
CA VAL A 312 -6.03 -17.07 8.17
C VAL A 312 -5.50 -16.73 9.58
N TYR A 313 -6.13 -17.26 10.65
CA TYR A 313 -5.73 -17.03 12.04
C TYR A 313 -5.01 -18.21 12.67
N LEU A 314 -5.58 -19.42 12.55
CA LEU A 314 -5.06 -20.58 13.27
C LEU A 314 -3.89 -21.26 12.58
N GLY A 315 -3.77 -21.07 11.25
CA GLY A 315 -2.69 -21.67 10.52
C GLY A 315 -3.09 -22.81 9.61
N GLU A 316 -2.12 -23.63 9.22
CA GLU A 316 -2.27 -24.71 8.27
C GLU A 316 -1.81 -26.03 8.90
N ARG A 317 -2.56 -27.09 8.66
CA ARG A 317 -2.12 -28.44 8.94
C ARG A 317 -1.89 -29.19 7.63
N TYR A 318 -0.65 -29.57 7.40
CA TYR A 318 -0.20 -30.26 6.19
C TYR A 318 0.29 -31.66 6.53
N ASP A 319 -0.27 -32.68 5.87
CA ASP A 319 0.19 -34.07 6.01
C ASP A 319 0.81 -34.53 4.68
N ALA A 320 2.13 -34.57 4.64
CA ALA A 320 2.87 -34.90 3.41
C ALA A 320 2.66 -36.37 2.96
N ARG A 321 2.14 -37.22 3.82
CA ARG A 321 1.78 -38.60 3.47
C ARG A 321 0.56 -38.63 2.54
N ASN A 322 -0.26 -37.57 2.55
CA ASN A 322 -1.44 -37.43 1.68
C ASN A 322 -1.12 -36.70 0.36
N GLU A 323 0.15 -36.41 0.08
CA GLU A 323 0.52 -35.92 -1.22
C GLU A 323 0.16 -36.90 -2.33
N VAL A 324 -0.37 -36.40 -3.43
CA VAL A 324 -0.66 -37.18 -4.64
C VAL A 324 0.38 -36.83 -5.69
N PRO A 325 1.46 -37.63 -5.82
CA PRO A 325 2.54 -37.33 -6.78
C PRO A 325 2.01 -37.21 -8.21
N GLY A 326 2.35 -36.11 -8.87
CA GLY A 326 1.95 -35.86 -10.25
C GLY A 326 0.46 -35.54 -10.43
N TRP A 327 -0.24 -35.14 -9.39
CA TRP A 327 -1.68 -34.84 -9.43
C TRP A 327 -2.06 -33.81 -10.52
N ASP A 328 -1.14 -32.93 -10.85
CA ASP A 328 -1.29 -31.86 -11.84
C ASP A 328 -0.49 -32.14 -13.14
N LEU A 329 -0.03 -33.37 -13.33
CA LEU A 329 0.58 -33.84 -14.56
C LEU A 329 -0.45 -34.52 -15.48
N PRO A 330 -0.30 -34.40 -16.81
CA PRO A 330 -1.21 -35.06 -17.73
C PRO A 330 -1.04 -36.58 -17.70
N GLY A 331 -2.16 -37.30 -17.74
CA GLY A 331 -2.19 -38.75 -17.86
C GLY A 331 -2.21 -39.51 -16.52
N LEU A 332 -2.39 -38.81 -15.41
CA LEU A 332 -2.68 -39.47 -14.14
C LEU A 332 -4.00 -40.26 -14.28
N ASP A 333 -4.04 -41.45 -13.70
CA ASP A 333 -5.29 -42.21 -13.59
C ASP A 333 -6.14 -41.62 -12.45
N ASP A 334 -7.07 -40.78 -12.82
CA ASP A 334 -7.99 -40.08 -11.92
C ASP A 334 -9.42 -40.64 -11.91
N ARG A 335 -9.61 -41.88 -12.40
CA ARG A 335 -10.93 -42.56 -12.45
C ARG A 335 -11.54 -42.76 -11.05
N SER A 336 -10.70 -42.89 -10.02
CA SER A 336 -11.15 -42.99 -8.62
C SER A 336 -11.50 -41.63 -7.99
N TRP A 337 -11.16 -40.52 -8.64
CA TRP A 337 -11.47 -39.19 -8.13
C TRP A 337 -12.95 -38.86 -8.35
N ARG A 338 -13.52 -38.08 -7.45
CA ARG A 338 -14.89 -37.57 -7.58
C ARG A 338 -14.97 -36.57 -8.75
N SER A 339 -16.13 -36.43 -9.36
CA SER A 339 -16.42 -35.28 -10.21
C SER A 339 -16.50 -34.01 -9.34
N ALA A 340 -15.95 -32.91 -9.84
CA ALA A 340 -16.16 -31.62 -9.23
C ALA A 340 -17.64 -31.20 -9.32
N SER A 341 -18.14 -30.52 -8.30
CA SER A 341 -19.53 -30.08 -8.24
C SER A 341 -19.68 -28.64 -8.73
N LEU A 342 -20.71 -28.38 -9.52
CA LEU A 342 -21.10 -27.04 -9.85
C LEU A 342 -21.53 -26.30 -8.57
N ALA A 343 -20.91 -25.14 -8.34
CA ALA A 343 -21.22 -24.29 -7.21
C ALA A 343 -22.11 -23.12 -7.61
N THR A 344 -22.88 -22.62 -6.66
CA THR A 344 -23.67 -21.40 -6.85
C THR A 344 -22.75 -20.21 -7.17
N GLU A 345 -23.15 -19.39 -8.12
CA GLU A 345 -22.43 -18.15 -8.42
C GLU A 345 -22.49 -17.18 -7.23
N PRO A 346 -21.39 -16.47 -6.91
CA PRO A 346 -21.45 -15.38 -5.95
C PRO A 346 -22.29 -14.23 -6.51
N LEU A 347 -22.87 -13.42 -5.65
CA LEU A 347 -23.62 -12.23 -6.06
C LEU A 347 -22.70 -11.13 -6.63
N GLY A 348 -21.43 -11.12 -6.23
CA GLY A 348 -20.47 -10.11 -6.63
C GLY A 348 -20.04 -10.23 -8.09
N THR A 349 -19.88 -9.09 -8.75
CA THR A 349 -19.41 -9.02 -10.15
C THR A 349 -17.95 -9.42 -10.26
N LEU A 350 -17.62 -10.29 -11.24
CA LEU A 350 -16.25 -10.62 -11.61
C LEU A 350 -15.58 -9.41 -12.27
N GLN A 351 -14.42 -9.01 -11.75
CA GLN A 351 -13.60 -7.91 -12.28
C GLN A 351 -12.13 -8.26 -12.29
N ALA A 352 -11.37 -7.72 -13.25
CA ALA A 352 -9.92 -7.86 -13.26
C ALA A 352 -9.31 -7.20 -12.01
N GLN A 353 -8.41 -7.91 -11.34
CA GLN A 353 -7.77 -7.42 -10.11
C GLN A 353 -6.98 -6.13 -10.36
N PRO A 354 -7.39 -4.98 -9.78
CA PRO A 354 -6.72 -3.71 -10.02
C PRO A 354 -5.45 -3.57 -9.19
N GLN A 355 -5.43 -4.10 -7.98
CA GLN A 355 -4.33 -3.91 -7.02
C GLN A 355 -3.08 -4.73 -7.37
N PRO A 356 -1.88 -4.30 -6.90
CA PRO A 356 -0.67 -5.10 -6.98
C PRO A 356 -0.84 -6.46 -6.29
N PRO A 357 -0.34 -7.56 -6.89
CA PRO A 357 -0.44 -8.89 -6.28
C PRO A 357 0.43 -9.01 -5.04
N ILE A 358 0.07 -9.89 -4.12
CA ILE A 358 0.94 -10.29 -3.02
C ILE A 358 1.98 -11.27 -3.57
N ARG A 359 3.24 -11.09 -3.14
CA ARG A 359 4.36 -11.96 -3.52
C ARG A 359 5.27 -12.26 -2.34
N VAL A 360 6.09 -13.30 -2.48
CA VAL A 360 7.29 -13.46 -1.66
C VAL A 360 8.32 -12.44 -2.16
N SER A 361 8.54 -11.40 -1.38
CA SER A 361 9.42 -10.28 -1.77
C SER A 361 10.87 -10.49 -1.31
N GLU A 362 11.07 -11.21 -0.21
CA GLU A 362 12.37 -11.42 0.40
C GLU A 362 12.43 -12.76 1.14
N THR A 363 13.61 -13.37 1.15
CA THR A 363 13.90 -14.52 2.01
C THR A 363 14.88 -14.08 3.10
N LEU A 364 14.50 -14.27 4.36
CA LEU A 364 15.25 -13.90 5.55
C LEU A 364 15.90 -15.14 6.15
N ASP A 365 17.18 -15.05 6.46
CA ASP A 365 17.89 -16.06 7.22
C ASP A 365 17.66 -15.87 8.73
N ALA A 366 17.56 -16.96 9.49
CA ALA A 366 17.58 -16.90 10.94
C ALA A 366 18.96 -16.38 11.43
N VAL A 367 18.93 -15.42 12.34
CA VAL A 367 20.16 -14.80 12.90
C VAL A 367 20.62 -15.48 14.20
N ALA A 368 19.69 -16.18 14.88
CA ALA A 368 19.97 -16.94 16.09
C ALA A 368 19.01 -18.10 16.22
N MET A 369 19.43 -19.13 16.96
CA MET A 369 18.63 -20.27 17.36
C MET A 369 18.97 -20.62 18.82
N SER A 370 17.92 -20.93 19.59
CA SER A 370 18.04 -21.45 20.97
C SER A 370 17.14 -22.64 21.17
N GLU A 371 17.33 -23.35 22.28
CA GLU A 371 16.48 -24.46 22.72
C GLU A 371 16.04 -24.19 24.18
N PRO A 372 15.06 -23.28 24.39
CA PRO A 372 14.65 -22.88 25.73
C PRO A 372 14.00 -24.00 26.54
N VAL A 373 13.42 -24.97 25.87
CA VAL A 373 12.87 -26.19 26.44
C VAL A 373 13.39 -27.38 25.63
N PRO A 374 13.81 -28.48 26.21
CA PRO A 374 14.31 -29.65 25.49
C PRO A 374 13.36 -30.09 24.36
N GLY A 375 13.89 -30.19 23.14
CA GLY A 375 13.12 -30.55 21.94
C GLY A 375 12.28 -29.42 21.33
N VAL A 376 12.37 -28.20 21.86
CA VAL A 376 11.70 -27.02 21.34
C VAL A 376 12.75 -26.02 20.87
N PHE A 377 12.84 -25.81 19.56
CA PHE A 377 13.81 -24.93 18.94
C PHE A 377 13.18 -23.58 18.63
N LEU A 378 13.82 -22.51 19.03
CA LEU A 378 13.38 -21.14 18.79
C LEU A 378 14.34 -20.43 17.84
N PHE A 379 13.81 -19.95 16.72
CA PHE A 379 14.56 -19.21 15.71
C PHE A 379 14.22 -17.72 15.76
N ASP A 380 15.22 -16.86 15.83
CA ASP A 380 15.10 -15.39 15.65
C ASP A 380 15.42 -15.04 14.21
N LEU A 381 14.50 -14.42 13.49
CA LEU A 381 14.68 -13.92 12.11
C LEU A 381 15.24 -12.49 12.07
N GLY A 382 15.63 -11.91 13.21
CA GLY A 382 16.27 -10.62 13.33
C GLY A 382 15.35 -9.42 13.14
N GLN A 383 14.15 -9.64 12.64
CA GLN A 383 13.16 -8.58 12.43
C GLN A 383 11.73 -9.13 12.45
N ASN A 384 10.80 -8.29 12.88
CA ASN A 384 9.37 -8.56 12.81
C ASN A 384 8.86 -8.27 11.38
N PHE A 385 8.02 -9.15 10.82
CA PHE A 385 7.48 -9.02 9.47
C PHE A 385 6.23 -9.88 9.28
N SER A 386 5.54 -9.67 8.17
CA SER A 386 4.45 -10.55 7.73
C SER A 386 4.93 -11.56 6.70
N GLY A 387 4.51 -12.82 6.83
CA GLY A 387 4.93 -13.84 5.88
C GLY A 387 4.75 -15.27 6.34
N TRP A 388 5.67 -16.11 5.88
CA TRP A 388 5.75 -17.55 6.17
C TRP A 388 7.10 -17.92 6.74
N ALA A 389 7.15 -18.99 7.53
CA ALA A 389 8.38 -19.73 7.78
C ALA A 389 8.47 -20.89 6.77
N ARG A 390 9.62 -21.04 6.14
CA ARG A 390 9.98 -22.21 5.35
C ARG A 390 10.88 -23.10 6.19
N LEU A 391 10.41 -24.31 6.47
CA LEU A 391 11.14 -25.34 7.21
C LEU A 391 11.74 -26.36 6.23
N ARG A 392 13.01 -26.66 6.40
CA ARG A 392 13.72 -27.75 5.74
C ARG A 392 14.07 -28.80 6.79
N LEU A 393 13.71 -30.06 6.53
CA LEU A 393 13.83 -31.14 7.53
C LEU A 393 14.08 -32.49 6.87
N THR A 394 14.59 -33.40 7.68
CA THR A 394 14.57 -34.85 7.41
C THR A 394 14.05 -35.55 8.66
N ALA A 395 12.91 -36.20 8.56
CA ALA A 395 12.26 -36.82 9.71
C ALA A 395 11.68 -38.20 9.33
N PRO A 396 11.43 -39.09 10.31
CA PRO A 396 10.71 -40.33 10.06
C PRO A 396 9.28 -40.09 9.56
N PRO A 397 8.70 -41.03 8.81
CA PRO A 397 7.31 -40.94 8.37
C PRO A 397 6.36 -40.80 9.57
N GLY A 398 5.45 -39.80 9.47
CA GLY A 398 4.47 -39.56 10.54
C GLY A 398 4.98 -38.65 11.67
N ALA A 399 6.25 -38.23 11.66
CA ALA A 399 6.74 -37.22 12.60
C ALA A 399 5.95 -35.94 12.43
N THR A 400 5.39 -35.43 13.52
CA THR A 400 4.55 -34.21 13.52
C THR A 400 5.36 -33.05 14.07
N ILE A 401 5.61 -32.07 13.22
CA ILE A 401 6.37 -30.88 13.53
C ILE A 401 5.41 -29.69 13.58
N THR A 402 5.47 -28.93 14.69
CA THR A 402 4.64 -27.76 14.91
C THR A 402 5.50 -26.52 14.82
N LEU A 403 5.06 -25.53 14.04
CA LEU A 403 5.64 -24.19 13.95
C LEU A 403 4.67 -23.22 14.60
N ARG A 404 5.16 -22.47 15.59
CA ARG A 404 4.42 -21.38 16.24
C ARG A 404 5.14 -20.08 16.04
N TYR A 405 4.38 -18.99 16.00
CA TYR A 405 4.86 -17.69 15.60
C TYR A 405 4.55 -16.64 16.65
N GLY A 406 5.50 -15.74 16.92
CA GLY A 406 5.31 -14.66 17.86
C GLY A 406 6.26 -13.49 17.59
N GLU A 407 5.92 -12.36 18.18
CA GLU A 407 6.70 -11.13 18.05
C GLU A 407 7.73 -10.98 19.17
N LEU A 408 7.44 -11.54 20.32
CA LEU A 408 8.19 -11.39 21.58
C LEU A 408 8.55 -12.72 22.19
N LEU A 409 9.47 -12.67 23.15
CA LEU A 409 9.83 -13.77 24.04
C LEU A 409 9.44 -13.44 25.48
N ASN A 410 9.14 -14.47 26.25
CA ASN A 410 9.04 -14.39 27.70
C ASN A 410 10.45 -14.20 28.31
N PRO A 411 10.55 -13.75 29.58
CA PRO A 411 11.85 -13.59 30.25
C PRO A 411 12.69 -14.85 30.33
N ASP A 412 12.06 -16.04 30.27
CA ASP A 412 12.73 -17.35 30.25
C ASP A 412 13.20 -17.79 28.86
N GLY A 413 13.02 -16.93 27.83
CA GLY A 413 13.39 -17.20 26.45
C GLY A 413 12.38 -18.04 25.66
N THR A 414 11.25 -18.42 26.23
CA THR A 414 10.16 -19.09 25.52
C THR A 414 9.35 -18.09 24.68
N LEU A 415 8.62 -18.60 23.68
CA LEU A 415 7.80 -17.75 22.80
C LEU A 415 6.61 -17.14 23.56
N ASN A 416 6.42 -15.84 23.45
CA ASN A 416 5.23 -15.14 23.95
C ASN A 416 4.20 -14.99 22.82
N PRO A 417 3.03 -15.63 22.89
CA PRO A 417 2.01 -15.53 21.85
C PRO A 417 1.06 -14.32 21.99
N ARG A 418 1.04 -13.65 23.13
CA ARG A 418 -0.07 -12.77 23.54
C ARG A 418 -0.32 -11.61 22.58
N THR A 419 0.73 -10.98 22.09
CA THR A 419 0.60 -9.84 21.16
C THR A 419 0.08 -10.25 19.79
N SER A 420 0.10 -11.55 19.46
CA SER A 420 -0.21 -12.06 18.12
C SER A 420 -1.41 -13.03 18.07
N VAL A 421 -2.17 -13.16 19.13
CA VAL A 421 -3.37 -14.03 19.15
C VAL A 421 -4.63 -13.26 18.80
N ALA A 422 -5.51 -13.86 18.03
CA ALA A 422 -6.76 -13.26 17.55
C ALA A 422 -7.86 -13.18 18.63
N GLY A 423 -7.51 -12.77 19.85
CA GLY A 423 -8.45 -12.42 20.90
C GLY A 423 -9.12 -13.60 21.62
N GLN A 424 -8.86 -14.84 21.23
CA GLN A 424 -9.33 -16.01 21.96
C GLN A 424 -8.28 -16.50 22.96
N ILE A 425 -8.18 -15.79 24.05
CA ILE A 425 -7.57 -16.31 25.27
C ILE A 425 -8.72 -16.87 26.08
N LYS A 426 -8.67 -18.17 26.42
CA LYS A 426 -9.71 -18.83 27.18
C LYS A 426 -10.02 -18.02 28.45
N GLY A 427 -11.20 -17.44 28.47
CA GLY A 427 -11.80 -16.76 29.58
C GLY A 427 -13.26 -17.16 29.68
N ARG A 428 -13.84 -16.94 30.84
CA ARG A 428 -15.29 -16.98 30.98
C ARG A 428 -15.80 -15.56 30.96
N ARG A 429 -16.61 -15.24 29.96
CA ARG A 429 -17.36 -13.99 29.98
C ARG A 429 -18.56 -14.17 30.92
N THR A 430 -18.67 -13.33 31.92
CA THR A 430 -19.93 -13.23 32.68
C THR A 430 -20.90 -12.41 31.85
N THR A 431 -22.01 -13.04 31.43
CA THR A 431 -23.09 -12.34 30.72
C THR A 431 -23.73 -11.30 31.64
N GLN A 432 -24.49 -10.37 31.08
CA GLN A 432 -25.29 -9.41 31.86
C GLN A 432 -26.28 -10.09 32.83
N GLN A 433 -26.56 -11.38 32.61
CA GLN A 433 -27.42 -12.22 33.46
C GLN A 433 -26.64 -13.00 34.50
N GLY A 434 -25.32 -12.80 34.63
CA GLY A 434 -24.48 -13.48 35.62
C GLY A 434 -24.06 -14.91 35.29
N THR A 435 -24.39 -15.42 34.10
CA THR A 435 -23.95 -16.77 33.66
C THR A 435 -22.58 -16.70 33.00
N ALA A 436 -21.71 -17.65 33.37
CA ALA A 436 -20.38 -17.76 32.79
C ALA A 436 -20.45 -18.55 31.46
N GLU A 437 -20.25 -17.88 30.32
CA GLU A 437 -20.18 -18.55 29.04
C GLU A 437 -18.72 -18.76 28.60
N PRO A 438 -18.38 -19.93 28.00
CA PRO A 438 -17.07 -20.15 27.42
C PRO A 438 -16.90 -19.28 26.17
N ILE A 439 -15.77 -18.56 26.08
CA ILE A 439 -15.40 -17.77 24.90
C ILE A 439 -14.93 -18.72 23.80
N GLY A 440 -15.43 -18.54 22.57
CA GLY A 440 -14.95 -19.24 21.38
C GLY A 440 -15.72 -20.44 20.91
N GLY A 441 -16.66 -20.93 21.69
CA GLY A 441 -17.43 -22.11 21.33
C GLY A 441 -16.70 -23.43 21.59
N ARG A 442 -17.43 -24.54 21.51
CA ARG A 442 -16.88 -25.88 21.66
C ARG A 442 -16.01 -26.24 20.46
N GLY A 443 -14.81 -26.79 20.70
CA GLY A 443 -13.85 -27.11 19.63
C GLY A 443 -12.87 -25.99 19.26
N ALA A 444 -13.15 -24.76 19.67
CA ALA A 444 -12.19 -23.67 19.48
C ALA A 444 -10.94 -23.90 20.36
N PRO A 445 -9.75 -23.52 19.88
CA PRO A 445 -8.53 -23.61 20.70
C PRO A 445 -8.62 -22.65 21.90
N ASP A 446 -7.91 -22.96 22.96
CA ASP A 446 -7.84 -22.13 24.17
C ASP A 446 -7.24 -20.76 23.86
N VAL A 447 -6.29 -20.75 22.95
CA VAL A 447 -5.62 -19.56 22.43
C VAL A 447 -5.58 -19.68 20.91
N ALA A 448 -6.06 -18.68 20.20
CA ALA A 448 -6.00 -18.62 18.74
C ALA A 448 -4.58 -18.30 18.26
N TRP A 449 -3.64 -19.18 18.58
CA TRP A 449 -2.23 -19.02 18.29
C TRP A 449 -1.93 -19.39 16.84
N GLN A 450 -1.24 -18.50 16.14
CA GLN A 450 -0.75 -18.77 14.79
C GLN A 450 0.13 -20.02 14.81
N THR A 451 -0.37 -21.13 14.25
CA THR A 451 0.29 -22.45 14.37
C THR A 451 0.18 -23.20 13.05
N ASP A 452 1.32 -23.57 12.48
CA ASP A 452 1.34 -24.50 11.35
C ASP A 452 1.83 -25.88 11.84
N THR A 453 1.26 -26.94 11.29
CA THR A 453 1.65 -28.32 11.62
C THR A 453 1.99 -29.07 10.35
N TYR A 454 3.17 -29.66 10.33
CA TYR A 454 3.66 -30.51 9.25
C TYR A 454 3.84 -31.94 9.70
N VAL A 455 3.21 -32.88 9.00
CA VAL A 455 3.41 -34.31 9.22
C VAL A 455 4.30 -34.83 8.08
N ALA A 456 5.48 -35.34 8.47
CA ALA A 456 6.50 -35.74 7.52
C ALA A 456 6.11 -37.03 6.76
N ARG A 457 6.42 -37.04 5.48
CA ARG A 457 6.32 -38.23 4.63
C ARG A 457 7.46 -39.18 4.92
N GLY A 458 8.65 -38.65 5.18
CA GLY A 458 9.86 -39.40 5.52
C GLY A 458 10.72 -39.80 4.32
N GLY A 459 11.91 -40.29 4.63
CA GLY A 459 12.82 -40.94 3.70
C GLY A 459 13.82 -40.01 3.00
N LYS A 460 13.51 -38.75 2.78
CA LYS A 460 14.38 -37.72 2.15
C LYS A 460 14.25 -36.38 2.85
N GLU A 461 15.08 -35.44 2.48
CA GLU A 461 14.90 -34.04 2.85
C GLU A 461 13.58 -33.51 2.29
N GLU A 462 12.79 -32.91 3.15
CA GLU A 462 11.50 -32.31 2.86
C GLU A 462 11.56 -30.81 3.11
N THR A 463 10.76 -30.05 2.36
CA THR A 463 10.64 -28.61 2.54
C THR A 463 9.16 -28.26 2.65
N TYR A 464 8.81 -27.52 3.69
CA TYR A 464 7.46 -27.07 3.97
C TYR A 464 7.41 -25.55 4.11
N ALA A 465 6.38 -24.94 3.55
CA ALA A 465 5.92 -23.58 3.86
C ALA A 465 4.40 -23.55 3.70
N PRO A 466 3.66 -22.83 4.56
CA PRO A 466 2.21 -22.73 4.45
C PRO A 466 1.80 -21.96 3.17
N ARG A 467 0.51 -22.06 2.78
CA ARG A 467 0.02 -21.51 1.51
C ARG A 467 -1.14 -20.54 1.64
N PHE A 468 -2.16 -20.85 2.44
CA PHE A 468 -3.45 -20.16 2.44
C PHE A 468 -3.70 -19.33 3.69
N GLY A 469 -2.67 -18.74 4.22
CA GLY A 469 -2.70 -17.77 5.31
C GLY A 469 -1.35 -17.11 5.44
N PHE A 470 -1.24 -16.07 6.26
CA PHE A 470 0.02 -15.39 6.57
C PHE A 470 0.12 -15.11 8.06
N ARG A 471 1.32 -14.88 8.55
CA ARG A 471 1.67 -14.68 9.96
C ARG A 471 2.39 -13.38 10.13
N GLY A 472 2.21 -12.71 11.28
CA GLY A 472 3.08 -11.63 11.74
C GLY A 472 3.99 -12.18 12.83
N PHE A 473 5.32 -12.03 12.69
CA PHE A 473 6.26 -12.61 13.63
C PHE A 473 7.69 -12.13 13.44
N ARG A 474 8.48 -12.24 14.50
CA ARG A 474 9.95 -12.21 14.49
C ARG A 474 10.52 -13.58 14.82
N PHE A 475 9.87 -14.31 15.72
CA PHE A 475 10.34 -15.57 16.23
C PHE A 475 9.49 -16.74 15.71
N VAL A 476 10.15 -17.87 15.46
CA VAL A 476 9.52 -19.13 15.07
C VAL A 476 9.95 -20.20 16.05
N GLU A 477 8.99 -20.76 16.75
CA GLU A 477 9.17 -21.95 17.60
C GLU A 477 8.89 -23.21 16.76
N VAL A 478 9.80 -24.16 16.78
CA VAL A 478 9.68 -25.47 16.13
C VAL A 478 9.72 -26.55 17.18
N ALA A 479 8.65 -27.32 17.32
CA ALA A 479 8.53 -28.43 18.27
C ALA A 479 8.19 -29.74 17.57
N GLY A 480 8.48 -30.89 18.23
CA GLY A 480 8.17 -32.22 17.70
C GLY A 480 9.16 -32.75 16.66
N TYR A 481 10.24 -32.02 16.34
CA TYR A 481 11.28 -32.56 15.48
C TYR A 481 12.15 -33.59 16.22
N PRO A 482 12.31 -34.80 15.66
CA PRO A 482 12.99 -35.92 16.38
C PRO A 482 14.52 -35.89 16.19
N GLY A 483 15.15 -34.76 16.50
CA GLY A 483 16.60 -34.57 16.29
C GLY A 483 17.03 -33.16 16.64
N ARG A 484 18.17 -32.72 16.10
CA ARG A 484 18.64 -31.36 16.22
C ARG A 484 18.47 -30.61 14.89
N LEU A 485 17.89 -29.43 14.96
CA LEU A 485 17.82 -28.53 13.81
C LEU A 485 19.11 -27.68 13.72
N SER A 486 19.47 -27.33 12.49
CA SER A 486 20.51 -26.35 12.21
C SER A 486 19.90 -24.96 12.05
N LEU A 487 20.70 -23.90 12.21
CA LEU A 487 20.25 -22.52 12.07
C LEU A 487 19.60 -22.24 10.71
N ASP A 488 20.08 -22.90 9.65
CA ASP A 488 19.57 -22.74 8.28
C ASP A 488 18.30 -23.59 7.96
N ALA A 489 17.81 -24.36 8.94
CA ALA A 489 16.59 -25.17 8.78
C ALA A 489 15.34 -24.30 8.60
N VAL A 490 15.33 -23.10 9.17
CA VAL A 490 14.19 -22.19 9.09
C VAL A 490 14.61 -20.91 8.37
N LYS A 491 13.81 -20.51 7.38
CA LYS A 491 13.93 -19.23 6.71
C LYS A 491 12.59 -18.49 6.71
N GLY A 492 12.62 -17.17 6.90
CA GLY A 492 11.47 -16.31 6.76
C GLY A 492 11.22 -15.99 5.28
N LEU A 493 9.96 -16.06 4.87
CA LEU A 493 9.52 -15.60 3.54
C LEU A 493 8.62 -14.38 3.75
N ARG A 494 9.14 -13.19 3.48
CA ARG A 494 8.36 -11.94 3.61
C ARG A 494 7.31 -11.86 2.53
N LEU A 495 6.08 -11.53 2.92
CA LEU A 495 4.95 -11.31 2.01
C LEU A 495 4.45 -9.87 2.13
N HIS A 496 4.16 -9.27 1.02
CA HIS A 496 3.37 -8.03 0.91
C HIS A 496 2.91 -7.80 -0.53
N ALA A 497 1.99 -6.85 -0.74
CA ALA A 497 1.64 -6.39 -2.07
C ALA A 497 2.89 -5.86 -2.79
N ASP A 498 3.07 -6.24 -4.06
CA ASP A 498 4.21 -5.86 -4.90
C ASP A 498 4.13 -4.40 -5.32
N LEU A 499 4.41 -3.52 -4.37
CA LEU A 499 4.39 -2.07 -4.52
C LEU A 499 5.76 -1.55 -4.91
N GLU A 500 5.78 -0.60 -5.83
CA GLU A 500 7.00 0.11 -6.22
C GLU A 500 7.37 1.13 -5.14
N GLU A 501 8.58 1.07 -4.61
CA GLU A 501 9.09 2.09 -3.71
C GLU A 501 9.39 3.37 -4.50
N VAL A 502 8.82 4.50 -4.06
CA VAL A 502 8.92 5.79 -4.75
C VAL A 502 9.56 6.88 -3.90
N GLY A 503 9.71 6.66 -2.61
CA GLY A 503 10.30 7.61 -1.68
C GLY A 503 11.55 7.09 -1.00
N ALA A 504 12.46 7.99 -0.66
CA ALA A 504 13.63 7.70 0.14
C ALA A 504 13.98 8.87 1.05
N PHE A 505 14.39 8.57 2.27
CA PHE A 505 14.87 9.52 3.25
C PHE A 505 16.15 8.99 3.94
N ARG A 506 17.13 9.84 4.04
CA ARG A 506 18.35 9.62 4.82
C ARG A 506 18.82 10.93 5.42
N SER A 507 19.39 10.87 6.61
CA SER A 507 19.93 12.04 7.31
C SER A 507 21.24 11.71 8.00
N SER A 508 21.92 12.73 8.53
CA SER A 508 23.09 12.58 9.39
C SER A 508 22.79 11.93 10.75
N SER A 509 21.50 11.84 11.14
CA SER A 509 21.08 11.16 12.38
C SER A 509 20.72 9.70 12.11
N GLU A 510 21.51 8.78 12.69
CA GLU A 510 21.19 7.35 12.58
C GLU A 510 19.88 6.98 13.27
N LEU A 511 19.52 7.67 14.35
CA LEU A 511 18.23 7.46 15.02
C LEU A 511 17.05 7.72 14.06
N LEU A 512 17.06 8.85 13.35
CA LEU A 512 15.99 9.15 12.37
C LEU A 512 15.97 8.15 11.22
N ASN A 513 17.13 7.72 10.73
CA ASN A 513 17.24 6.70 9.69
C ASN A 513 16.60 5.38 10.13
N ARG A 514 16.83 4.97 11.38
CA ARG A 514 16.24 3.77 11.98
C ARG A 514 14.73 3.93 12.20
N ILE A 515 14.24 5.10 12.60
CA ILE A 515 12.80 5.39 12.74
C ILE A 515 12.12 5.29 11.37
N TYR A 516 12.72 5.87 10.33
CA TYR A 516 12.20 5.77 8.96
C TYR A 516 12.12 4.32 8.48
N GLU A 517 13.17 3.54 8.69
CA GLU A 517 13.22 2.13 8.30
C GLU A 517 12.23 1.27 9.11
N MET A 518 12.06 1.53 10.42
CA MET A 518 11.08 0.87 11.27
C MET A 518 9.65 1.13 10.75
N SER A 519 9.33 2.37 10.37
CA SER A 519 8.05 2.72 9.76
C SER A 519 7.84 1.99 8.43
N ARG A 520 8.86 1.99 7.55
CA ARG A 520 8.82 1.30 6.25
C ARG A 520 8.55 -0.20 6.40
N ARG A 521 9.24 -0.87 7.33
CA ARG A 521 9.03 -2.31 7.60
C ARG A 521 7.62 -2.60 8.09
N THR A 522 7.11 -1.75 8.97
CA THR A 522 5.74 -1.87 9.49
C THR A 522 4.72 -1.72 8.37
N PHE A 523 4.88 -0.73 7.50
CA PHE A 523 4.00 -0.55 6.36
C PHE A 523 3.97 -1.77 5.45
N LEU A 524 5.13 -2.29 5.05
CA LEU A 524 5.21 -3.49 4.21
C LEU A 524 4.55 -4.70 4.88
N SER A 525 4.68 -4.84 6.20
CA SER A 525 4.05 -5.93 6.94
C SER A 525 2.52 -5.89 6.92
N ASN A 526 1.96 -4.70 6.71
CA ASN A 526 0.51 -4.46 6.78
C ASN A 526 -0.14 -4.22 5.41
N LEU A 527 0.63 -4.31 4.32
CA LEU A 527 0.13 -4.16 2.95
C LEU A 527 -0.07 -5.52 2.29
N MET A 528 -1.18 -6.17 2.65
CA MET A 528 -1.64 -7.40 2.01
C MET A 528 -2.68 -7.07 0.92
N SER A 529 -3.89 -7.53 0.96
CA SER A 529 -4.95 -7.06 0.07
C SER A 529 -5.68 -5.82 0.58
N VAL A 530 -5.46 -5.49 1.83
CA VAL A 530 -5.88 -4.27 2.53
C VAL A 530 -4.68 -3.69 3.27
N GLN A 531 -4.72 -2.43 3.63
CA GLN A 531 -3.81 -1.89 4.64
C GLN A 531 -4.39 -2.28 6.00
N SER A 532 -3.78 -3.25 6.66
CA SER A 532 -4.26 -3.74 7.95
C SER A 532 -3.67 -2.94 9.12
N ASP A 533 -4.36 -3.02 10.25
CA ASP A 533 -3.90 -2.58 11.56
C ASP A 533 -2.67 -3.37 12.02
N CYS A 534 -2.74 -4.70 11.91
CA CYS A 534 -1.67 -5.61 12.28
C CYS A 534 -1.69 -6.88 11.41
N PRO A 535 -0.54 -7.58 11.22
CA PRO A 535 -0.47 -8.72 10.31
C PRO A 535 -0.82 -10.07 10.95
N HIS A 536 -1.25 -10.10 12.20
CA HIS A 536 -1.45 -11.35 12.94
C HIS A 536 -2.80 -11.44 13.65
N ARG A 537 -3.13 -10.48 14.52
CA ARG A 537 -4.27 -10.57 15.44
C ARG A 537 -5.60 -10.27 14.76
N GLU A 538 -5.71 -9.12 14.08
CA GLU A 538 -6.95 -8.66 13.46
C GLU A 538 -6.90 -8.74 11.93
N LYS A 539 -5.88 -8.19 11.30
CA LYS A 539 -5.67 -8.20 9.83
C LYS A 539 -6.74 -7.42 9.06
N PHE A 540 -7.37 -6.41 9.69
CA PHE A 540 -8.46 -5.66 9.09
C PHE A 540 -8.00 -4.31 8.53
N GLY A 541 -8.67 -3.85 7.48
CA GLY A 541 -8.43 -2.53 6.91
C GLY A 541 -9.20 -1.46 7.69
N TYR A 542 -8.63 -0.96 8.79
CA TYR A 542 -9.22 0.11 9.57
C TYR A 542 -9.03 1.49 8.95
N GLY A 543 -10.10 2.30 8.97
CA GLY A 543 -10.08 3.65 8.43
C GLY A 543 -9.15 4.60 9.20
N GLY A 544 -9.12 4.49 10.54
CA GLY A 544 -8.27 5.32 11.40
C GLY A 544 -6.79 5.19 11.10
N ASP A 545 -6.30 3.95 10.93
CA ASP A 545 -4.91 3.66 10.54
C ASP A 545 -4.54 4.29 9.20
N ILE A 546 -5.46 4.21 8.24
CA ILE A 546 -5.25 4.80 6.92
C ILE A 546 -5.28 6.33 6.98
N VAL A 547 -6.21 6.93 7.73
CA VAL A 547 -6.26 8.40 7.91
C VAL A 547 -4.97 8.90 8.55
N ALA A 548 -4.43 8.18 9.52
CA ALA A 548 -3.16 8.53 10.16
C ALA A 548 -1.96 8.42 9.21
N THR A 549 -1.92 7.42 8.31
CA THR A 549 -0.67 7.02 7.64
C THR A 549 -0.69 7.09 6.12
N SER A 550 -1.83 7.37 5.47
CA SER A 550 -1.93 7.35 4.01
C SER A 550 -0.93 8.26 3.29
N ASP A 551 -0.67 9.46 3.82
CA ASP A 551 0.35 10.36 3.25
C ASP A 551 1.76 9.75 3.33
N ALA A 552 2.10 9.12 4.47
CA ALA A 552 3.38 8.45 4.67
C ALA A 552 3.58 7.30 3.67
N LEU A 553 2.51 6.52 3.43
CA LEU A 553 2.55 5.43 2.46
C LEU A 553 2.64 5.95 1.03
N MET A 554 1.90 6.99 0.65
CA MET A 554 1.99 7.59 -0.70
C MET A 554 3.34 8.24 -0.97
N LEU A 555 4.00 8.76 0.05
CA LEU A 555 5.36 9.28 -0.06
C LEU A 555 6.42 8.17 -0.08
N GLY A 556 6.13 6.98 0.42
CA GLY A 556 7.03 5.84 0.41
C GLY A 556 6.84 4.90 -0.78
N PHE A 557 5.60 4.68 -1.20
CA PHE A 557 5.20 3.67 -2.17
C PHE A 557 4.23 4.21 -3.22
N ASP A 558 4.20 3.59 -4.41
CA ASP A 558 3.17 3.86 -5.43
C ASP A 558 1.84 3.22 -5.00
N MET A 559 1.02 4.01 -4.32
CA MET A 559 -0.25 3.57 -3.74
C MET A 559 -1.45 3.77 -4.68
N ALA A 560 -1.25 4.28 -5.91
CA ALA A 560 -2.35 4.65 -6.82
C ALA A 560 -3.44 3.57 -6.91
N ARG A 561 -3.05 2.35 -7.27
CA ARG A 561 -3.99 1.24 -7.47
C ARG A 561 -4.43 0.58 -6.16
N PHE A 562 -3.55 0.53 -5.18
CA PHE A 562 -3.85 -0.05 -3.87
C PHE A 562 -4.95 0.76 -3.16
N TYR A 563 -4.81 2.10 -3.16
CA TYR A 563 -5.81 2.95 -2.54
C TYR A 563 -7.04 3.22 -3.40
N GLU A 564 -6.94 3.11 -4.74
CA GLU A 564 -8.15 3.09 -5.59
C GLU A 564 -9.05 1.89 -5.24
N LYS A 565 -8.43 0.72 -5.00
CA LYS A 565 -9.15 -0.46 -4.48
C LYS A 565 -9.71 -0.19 -3.09
N ALA A 566 -8.93 0.40 -2.17
CA ALA A 566 -9.41 0.69 -0.82
C ALA A 566 -10.64 1.59 -0.81
N VAL A 567 -10.66 2.69 -1.59
CA VAL A 567 -11.84 3.55 -1.73
C VAL A 567 -13.05 2.77 -2.26
N THR A 568 -12.80 1.89 -3.23
CA THR A 568 -13.86 1.02 -3.78
C THR A 568 -14.40 0.04 -2.74
N ASP A 569 -13.53 -0.54 -1.91
CA ASP A 569 -13.94 -1.44 -0.81
C ASP A 569 -14.81 -0.71 0.23
N TRP A 570 -14.49 0.55 0.57
CA TRP A 570 -15.36 1.36 1.44
C TRP A 570 -16.71 1.64 0.80
N GLY A 571 -16.75 1.93 -0.49
CA GLY A 571 -18.00 2.08 -1.23
C GLY A 571 -18.84 0.80 -1.21
N ASP A 572 -18.21 -0.35 -1.42
CA ASP A 572 -18.88 -1.67 -1.41
C ASP A 572 -19.30 -2.08 0.02
N SER A 573 -18.60 -1.61 1.06
CA SER A 573 -18.87 -1.89 2.47
C SER A 573 -19.87 -0.92 3.10
N ALA A 574 -20.23 0.17 2.42
CA ALA A 574 -21.21 1.12 2.93
C ALA A 574 -22.55 0.42 3.22
N ARG A 575 -23.17 0.78 4.34
CA ARG A 575 -24.48 0.27 4.75
C ARG A 575 -25.57 0.76 3.78
N ASP A 576 -26.70 0.09 3.78
CA ASP A 576 -27.84 0.44 2.91
C ASP A 576 -28.37 1.86 3.16
N ASP A 577 -28.28 2.35 4.40
CA ASP A 577 -28.61 3.73 4.76
C ASP A 577 -27.59 4.75 4.21
N GLY A 578 -26.39 4.31 3.82
CA GLY A 578 -25.30 5.14 3.32
C GLY A 578 -24.23 5.45 4.36
N MET A 579 -24.33 4.92 5.59
CA MET A 579 -23.30 5.04 6.60
C MET A 579 -22.07 4.24 6.20
N LEU A 580 -20.88 4.85 6.28
CA LEU A 580 -19.61 4.19 6.09
C LEU A 580 -19.24 3.38 7.33
N THR A 581 -18.49 2.31 7.11
CA THR A 581 -18.03 1.37 8.15
C THR A 581 -16.64 1.75 8.65
N ASP A 582 -16.18 1.14 9.74
CA ASP A 582 -14.85 1.40 10.31
C ASP A 582 -13.75 0.63 9.61
N THR A 583 -14.13 -0.48 8.98
CA THR A 583 -13.25 -1.35 8.21
C THR A 583 -13.78 -1.59 6.81
N ALA A 584 -12.89 -1.80 5.86
CA ALA A 584 -13.25 -2.27 4.53
C ALA A 584 -12.25 -3.36 4.07
N PRO A 585 -12.75 -4.56 3.71
CA PRO A 585 -14.15 -5.04 3.77
C PRO A 585 -14.77 -5.01 5.17
N PHE A 586 -16.10 -4.89 5.24
CA PHE A 586 -16.82 -4.86 6.50
C PHE A 586 -16.78 -6.22 7.21
N VAL A 587 -16.39 -6.21 8.48
CA VAL A 587 -16.21 -7.43 9.29
C VAL A 587 -17.09 -7.48 10.53
N GLY A 588 -18.00 -6.52 10.69
CA GLY A 588 -18.91 -6.45 11.83
C GLY A 588 -18.48 -5.48 12.94
N ILE A 589 -17.37 -4.76 12.74
CA ILE A 589 -16.95 -3.70 13.68
C ILE A 589 -17.97 -2.58 13.65
N GLN A 590 -18.40 -2.15 14.83
CA GLN A 590 -19.34 -1.04 14.96
C GLN A 590 -18.69 0.30 14.61
N TYR A 591 -19.51 1.33 14.40
CA TYR A 591 -19.04 2.65 14.02
C TYR A 591 -18.13 3.27 15.09
N CYS A 592 -16.83 3.40 14.79
CA CYS A 592 -15.84 4.05 15.64
C CYS A 592 -15.88 5.58 15.53
N GLY A 593 -16.64 6.09 14.59
CA GLY A 593 -16.84 7.52 14.43
C GLY A 593 -16.22 8.09 13.15
N ILE A 594 -16.39 9.40 13.03
CA ILE A 594 -16.02 10.17 11.84
C ILE A 594 -14.53 10.06 11.49
N GLY A 595 -13.65 9.88 12.48
CA GLY A 595 -12.21 9.73 12.29
C GLY A 595 -11.81 8.51 11.48
N TRP A 596 -12.63 7.45 11.51
CA TRP A 596 -12.44 6.23 10.69
C TRP A 596 -13.16 6.34 9.35
N ALA A 597 -14.41 6.76 9.37
CA ALA A 597 -15.24 6.82 8.17
C ALA A 597 -14.78 7.86 7.14
N MET A 598 -14.14 8.96 7.59
CA MET A 598 -13.62 10.00 6.68
C MET A 598 -12.49 9.53 5.76
N VAL A 599 -11.97 8.34 5.95
CA VAL A 599 -10.97 7.71 5.05
C VAL A 599 -11.44 7.71 3.60
N HIS A 600 -12.74 7.51 3.35
CA HIS A 600 -13.29 7.43 2.01
C HIS A 600 -13.18 8.76 1.22
N PRO A 601 -13.69 9.92 1.70
CA PRO A 601 -13.45 11.20 1.01
C PRO A 601 -11.97 11.64 1.06
N ARG A 602 -11.24 11.29 2.11
CA ARG A 602 -9.83 11.66 2.26
C ARG A 602 -8.95 10.98 1.21
N LEU A 603 -9.07 9.67 1.04
CA LEU A 603 -8.31 8.95 0.01
C LEU A 603 -8.65 9.40 -1.40
N GLN A 604 -9.91 9.73 -1.70
CA GLN A 604 -10.28 10.29 -3.01
C GLN A 604 -9.55 11.61 -3.27
N TRP A 605 -9.50 12.51 -2.27
CA TRP A 605 -8.77 13.77 -2.36
C TRP A 605 -7.27 13.54 -2.56
N GLN A 606 -6.67 12.68 -1.75
CA GLN A 606 -5.24 12.36 -1.84
C GLN A 606 -4.88 11.70 -3.17
N LEU A 607 -5.70 10.77 -3.68
CA LEU A 607 -5.48 10.15 -4.99
C LEU A 607 -5.59 11.16 -6.14
N HIS A 608 -6.44 12.17 -6.01
CA HIS A 608 -6.46 13.28 -6.95
C HIS A 608 -5.19 14.14 -6.85
N GLN A 609 -4.79 14.49 -5.64
CA GLN A 609 -3.63 15.35 -5.38
C GLN A 609 -2.30 14.67 -5.80
N TYR A 610 -2.12 13.40 -5.45
CA TYR A 610 -0.87 12.66 -5.73
C TYR A 610 -0.82 12.08 -7.15
N TYR A 611 -1.96 11.60 -7.67
CA TYR A 611 -2.01 10.81 -8.90
C TYR A 611 -2.92 11.41 -10.00
N GLY A 612 -3.72 12.43 -9.70
CA GLY A 612 -4.63 13.04 -10.66
C GLY A 612 -5.93 12.27 -10.89
N ASN A 613 -6.26 11.30 -10.03
CA ASN A 613 -7.36 10.38 -10.24
C ASN A 613 -8.74 11.02 -10.04
N ARG A 614 -9.22 11.74 -11.06
CA ARG A 614 -10.55 12.35 -11.12
C ARG A 614 -11.65 11.31 -11.30
N ARG A 615 -11.41 10.26 -12.11
CA ARG A 615 -12.40 9.22 -12.42
C ARG A 615 -12.91 8.50 -11.17
N LEU A 616 -12.03 8.29 -10.18
CA LEU A 616 -12.44 7.69 -8.92
C LEU A 616 -13.43 8.57 -8.17
N ILE A 617 -13.21 9.89 -8.16
CA ILE A 617 -14.13 10.85 -7.56
C ILE A 617 -15.49 10.79 -8.28
N GLU A 618 -15.51 10.77 -9.60
CA GLU A 618 -16.74 10.65 -10.40
C GLU A 618 -17.54 9.39 -10.06
N ARG A 619 -16.86 8.29 -9.72
CA ARG A 619 -17.49 7.00 -9.35
C ARG A 619 -17.93 6.94 -7.88
N GLN A 620 -17.24 7.62 -6.97
CA GLN A 620 -17.38 7.42 -5.52
C GLN A 620 -17.91 8.64 -4.74
N TYR A 621 -18.07 9.78 -5.42
CA TYR A 621 -18.51 11.03 -4.80
C TYR A 621 -19.85 10.90 -4.05
N ASP A 622 -20.83 10.27 -4.67
CA ASP A 622 -22.17 10.14 -4.07
C ASP A 622 -22.16 9.30 -2.79
N THR A 623 -21.24 8.36 -2.63
CA THR A 623 -21.05 7.62 -1.38
C THR A 623 -20.55 8.54 -0.26
N SER A 624 -19.51 9.35 -0.51
CA SER A 624 -19.03 10.35 0.45
C SER A 624 -20.09 11.38 0.82
N ARG A 625 -20.87 11.84 -0.19
CA ARG A 625 -21.94 12.82 -0.02
C ARG A 625 -23.05 12.30 0.88
N ARG A 626 -23.56 11.09 0.59
CA ARG A 626 -24.63 10.45 1.38
C ARG A 626 -24.19 10.24 2.83
N TRP A 627 -22.96 9.75 3.04
CA TRP A 627 -22.41 9.59 4.37
C TRP A 627 -22.35 10.92 5.13
N LEU A 628 -21.85 11.99 4.53
CA LEU A 628 -21.76 13.31 5.20
C LEU A 628 -23.15 13.87 5.50
N GLU A 629 -24.15 13.61 4.67
CA GLU A 629 -25.54 14.00 4.93
C GLU A 629 -26.11 13.30 6.18
N LEU A 630 -25.80 12.01 6.37
CA LEU A 630 -26.21 11.29 7.58
C LEU A 630 -25.52 11.85 8.83
N VAL A 631 -24.22 12.13 8.74
CA VAL A 631 -23.47 12.78 9.84
C VAL A 631 -24.07 14.13 10.17
N ALA A 632 -24.39 14.94 9.17
CA ALA A 632 -25.02 16.25 9.36
C ALA A 632 -26.43 16.15 9.98
N ALA A 633 -27.22 15.18 9.55
CA ALA A 633 -28.57 14.94 10.12
C ALA A 633 -28.49 14.48 11.59
N GLY A 634 -27.46 13.71 11.95
CA GLY A 634 -27.21 13.27 13.33
C GLY A 634 -26.61 14.36 14.25
N SER A 635 -26.18 15.48 13.66
CA SER A 635 -25.46 16.55 14.40
C SER A 635 -26.03 17.94 14.06
N PRO A 636 -27.31 18.21 14.40
CA PRO A 636 -27.99 19.46 14.03
C PRO A 636 -27.38 20.70 14.72
N ASP A 637 -26.71 20.52 15.85
CA ASP A 637 -25.99 21.57 16.58
C ASP A 637 -24.54 21.75 16.09
N LEU A 638 -24.14 21.02 15.03
CA LEU A 638 -22.82 21.06 14.39
C LEU A 638 -21.66 20.45 15.20
N PHE A 639 -21.95 19.73 16.29
CA PHE A 639 -20.95 19.08 17.13
C PHE A 639 -21.07 17.56 17.10
N ILE A 640 -19.92 16.87 17.00
CA ILE A 640 -19.84 15.40 17.07
C ILE A 640 -19.34 15.01 18.46
N ARG A 641 -20.10 14.14 19.15
CA ARG A 641 -19.81 13.69 20.52
C ARG A 641 -19.56 12.19 20.64
N GLU A 642 -19.85 11.43 19.61
CA GLU A 642 -19.70 9.97 19.58
C GLU A 642 -18.60 9.54 18.62
N GLY A 643 -17.71 8.69 19.08
CA GLY A 643 -16.58 8.12 18.33
C GLY A 643 -15.33 7.95 19.17
N LEU A 644 -14.33 7.30 18.63
CA LEU A 644 -13.10 6.93 19.35
C LEU A 644 -12.17 8.12 19.66
N GLY A 645 -12.28 9.22 18.95
CA GLY A 645 -11.41 10.37 19.14
C GLY A 645 -9.96 10.08 18.64
N ASP A 646 -8.99 10.49 19.45
CA ASP A 646 -7.57 10.28 19.17
C ASP A 646 -7.11 8.96 19.81
N HIS A 647 -7.24 7.87 19.08
CA HIS A 647 -6.96 6.52 19.55
C HIS A 647 -5.53 6.40 20.08
N GLU A 648 -5.34 5.67 21.18
CA GLU A 648 -4.07 5.48 21.91
C GLU A 648 -3.46 6.79 22.48
N ALA A 649 -4.25 7.83 22.67
CA ALA A 649 -3.80 9.02 23.37
C ALA A 649 -3.56 8.75 24.87
N LEU A 650 -2.41 9.18 25.37
CA LEU A 650 -2.05 9.03 26.79
C LEU A 650 -2.82 10.01 27.69
N THR A 651 -3.34 11.10 27.10
CA THR A 651 -4.18 12.07 27.83
C THR A 651 -5.57 12.03 27.23
N PRO A 652 -6.58 11.61 28.00
CA PRO A 652 -7.97 11.63 27.56
C PRO A 652 -8.40 13.03 27.13
N THR A 653 -9.06 13.11 26.00
CA THR A 653 -9.57 14.36 25.43
C THR A 653 -11.06 14.20 25.16
N SER A 654 -11.83 15.26 25.36
CA SER A 654 -13.25 15.26 25.00
C SER A 654 -13.45 14.87 23.54
N PRO A 655 -14.31 13.89 23.23
CA PRO A 655 -14.61 13.51 21.84
C PRO A 655 -15.02 14.72 20.99
N GLU A 656 -15.80 15.64 21.55
CA GLU A 656 -16.27 16.84 20.86
C GLU A 656 -15.12 17.74 20.38
N ALA A 657 -14.03 17.84 21.15
CA ALA A 657 -12.84 18.62 20.79
C ALA A 657 -12.03 18.00 19.66
N LEU A 658 -12.19 16.71 19.41
CA LEU A 658 -11.45 15.97 18.39
C LEU A 658 -12.31 15.68 17.16
N LEU A 659 -13.55 15.27 17.35
CA LEU A 659 -14.41 14.80 16.27
C LEU A 659 -15.06 15.94 15.49
N THR A 660 -15.38 17.06 16.13
CA THR A 660 -15.93 18.24 15.46
C THR A 660 -14.95 18.87 14.46
N PRO A 661 -13.66 19.01 14.75
CA PRO A 661 -12.64 19.34 13.74
C PRO A 661 -12.61 18.39 12.55
N LEU A 662 -12.76 17.08 12.75
CA LEU A 662 -12.82 16.10 11.66
C LEU A 662 -14.11 16.21 10.84
N TYR A 663 -15.21 16.62 11.46
CA TYR A 663 -16.45 16.94 10.74
C TYR A 663 -16.26 18.17 9.82
N TYR A 664 -15.61 19.20 10.30
CA TYR A 664 -15.22 20.35 9.49
C TYR A 664 -14.36 19.92 8.30
N GLU A 665 -13.32 19.11 8.53
CA GLU A 665 -12.46 18.62 7.47
C GLU A 665 -13.24 17.76 6.47
N SER A 666 -14.13 16.88 6.91
CA SER A 666 -14.97 16.06 6.06
C SER A 666 -15.86 16.88 5.14
N ALA A 667 -16.46 17.96 5.67
CA ALA A 667 -17.27 18.88 4.88
C ALA A 667 -16.42 19.61 3.81
N ARG A 668 -15.20 20.03 4.16
CA ARG A 668 -14.25 20.63 3.22
C ARG A 668 -13.83 19.64 2.12
N LEU A 669 -13.55 18.39 2.49
CA LEU A 669 -13.18 17.34 1.53
C LEU A 669 -14.30 17.10 0.53
N VAL A 670 -15.53 16.88 0.99
CA VAL A 670 -16.68 16.64 0.11
C VAL A 670 -16.97 17.85 -0.78
N SER A 671 -16.83 19.07 -0.26
CA SER A 671 -16.90 20.31 -1.06
C SER A 671 -15.84 20.34 -2.16
N GLY A 672 -14.57 20.03 -1.81
CA GLY A 672 -13.46 19.98 -2.77
C GLY A 672 -13.67 18.93 -3.85
N LEU A 673 -14.08 17.71 -3.47
CA LEU A 673 -14.41 16.63 -4.40
C LEU A 673 -15.52 17.03 -5.37
N GLY A 674 -16.59 17.68 -4.87
CA GLY A 674 -17.68 18.22 -5.70
C GLY A 674 -17.18 19.20 -6.74
N ARG A 675 -16.29 20.11 -6.35
CA ARG A 675 -15.69 21.10 -7.27
C ARG A 675 -14.84 20.43 -8.36
N VAL A 676 -14.05 19.43 -8.01
CA VAL A 676 -13.22 18.67 -8.97
C VAL A 676 -14.05 18.08 -10.10
N ILE A 677 -15.27 17.61 -9.82
CA ILE A 677 -16.15 16.97 -10.81
C ILE A 677 -17.24 17.91 -11.36
N GLY A 678 -17.21 19.20 -10.99
CA GLY A 678 -18.15 20.21 -11.51
C GLY A 678 -19.53 20.18 -10.82
N ARG A 679 -19.65 19.62 -9.62
CA ARG A 679 -20.87 19.66 -8.79
C ARG A 679 -20.90 20.94 -7.96
N GLU A 680 -21.00 22.09 -8.60
CA GLU A 680 -20.82 23.41 -7.99
C GLU A 680 -21.84 23.69 -6.86
N ALA A 681 -23.09 23.26 -7.03
CA ALA A 681 -24.13 23.41 -6.00
C ALA A 681 -23.80 22.64 -4.71
N ASP A 682 -23.33 21.39 -4.87
CA ASP A 682 -22.87 20.56 -3.74
C ASP A 682 -21.62 21.16 -3.10
N ALA A 683 -20.66 21.62 -3.92
CA ALA A 683 -19.44 22.25 -3.45
C ALA A 683 -19.74 23.49 -2.59
N ALA A 684 -20.66 24.35 -3.03
CA ALA A 684 -21.11 25.51 -2.28
C ALA A 684 -21.83 25.13 -0.97
N ARG A 685 -22.73 24.14 -1.03
CA ARG A 685 -23.48 23.65 0.13
C ARG A 685 -22.54 23.14 1.24
N TYR A 686 -21.57 22.29 0.89
CA TYR A 686 -20.66 21.71 1.88
C TYR A 686 -19.56 22.69 2.33
N ALA A 687 -19.20 23.67 1.50
CA ALA A 687 -18.38 24.80 1.96
C ALA A 687 -19.12 25.63 3.01
N ALA A 688 -20.42 25.90 2.81
CA ALA A 688 -21.24 26.61 3.80
C ALA A 688 -21.40 25.81 5.11
N LEU A 689 -21.55 24.47 5.02
CA LEU A 689 -21.57 23.58 6.19
C LEU A 689 -20.24 23.65 6.94
N ALA A 690 -19.11 23.55 6.25
CA ALA A 690 -17.80 23.68 6.87
C ALA A 690 -17.65 25.02 7.59
N GLU A 691 -18.06 26.12 6.99
CA GLU A 691 -17.99 27.45 7.59
C GLU A 691 -18.91 27.58 8.84
N ALA A 692 -20.10 26.96 8.80
CA ALA A 692 -21.00 26.91 9.96
C ALA A 692 -20.34 26.14 11.12
N ILE A 693 -19.74 24.96 10.84
CA ILE A 693 -19.02 24.18 11.85
C ILE A 693 -17.83 24.99 12.43
N ARG A 694 -17.04 25.63 11.58
CA ARG A 694 -15.90 26.46 12.01
C ARG A 694 -16.37 27.57 12.94
N THR A 695 -17.46 28.26 12.59
CA THR A 695 -18.02 29.35 13.37
C THR A 695 -18.58 28.87 14.71
N ALA A 696 -19.29 27.74 14.74
CA ALA A 696 -19.80 27.13 15.93
C ALA A 696 -18.66 26.71 16.89
N PHE A 697 -17.67 26.03 16.36
CA PHE A 697 -16.50 25.58 17.13
C PHE A 697 -15.72 26.76 17.71
N ALA A 698 -15.45 27.82 16.92
CA ALA A 698 -14.73 28.99 17.38
C ALA A 698 -15.45 29.74 18.52
N ARG A 699 -16.77 29.63 18.63
CA ARG A 699 -17.58 30.22 19.72
C ARG A 699 -17.70 29.32 20.94
N SER A 700 -17.34 28.05 20.81
CA SER A 700 -17.46 27.08 21.90
C SER A 700 -16.42 27.35 23.01
N ALA A 701 -16.71 26.85 24.21
CA ALA A 701 -15.76 26.86 25.32
C ALA A 701 -14.46 26.13 25.03
N LEU A 702 -14.52 25.13 24.10
CA LEU A 702 -13.37 24.33 23.68
C LEU A 702 -12.31 25.16 22.93
N ALA A 703 -12.72 26.13 22.12
CA ALA A 703 -11.81 27.04 21.43
C ALA A 703 -11.36 28.23 22.30
N GLN A 704 -12.13 28.57 23.34
CA GLN A 704 -11.91 29.74 24.18
C GLN A 704 -11.29 29.37 25.55
N SER A 705 -11.19 28.09 25.89
CA SER A 705 -10.78 27.66 27.22
C SER A 705 -9.31 27.96 27.47
N ARG A 706 -9.06 28.90 28.38
CA ARG A 706 -7.72 29.24 28.91
C ARG A 706 -7.28 28.36 30.10
N THR A 707 -8.14 27.46 30.57
CA THR A 707 -7.91 26.71 31.81
C THR A 707 -8.29 25.25 31.70
N GLY A 708 -7.31 24.37 31.85
CA GLY A 708 -7.44 22.97 32.29
C GLY A 708 -8.06 21.93 31.35
N ALA A 709 -8.71 22.33 30.25
CA ALA A 709 -9.40 21.42 29.34
C ALA A 709 -8.67 21.26 27.99
N VAL A 710 -7.54 21.91 27.79
CA VAL A 710 -6.76 21.83 26.56
C VAL A 710 -5.78 20.66 26.67
N THR A 711 -5.82 19.73 25.70
CA THR A 711 -4.84 18.66 25.57
C THR A 711 -4.02 18.89 24.31
N GLN A 712 -2.85 18.24 24.21
CA GLN A 712 -2.03 18.33 22.99
C GLN A 712 -2.83 17.94 21.75
N SER A 713 -3.65 16.87 21.83
CA SER A 713 -4.50 16.44 20.72
C SER A 713 -5.50 17.53 20.32
N ALA A 714 -6.25 18.10 21.28
CA ALA A 714 -7.22 19.15 20.99
C ALA A 714 -6.57 20.38 20.36
N ALA A 715 -5.42 20.83 20.89
CA ALA A 715 -4.67 21.95 20.32
C ALA A 715 -4.17 21.65 18.92
N ALA A 716 -3.61 20.45 18.68
CA ALA A 716 -3.10 20.04 17.38
C ALA A 716 -4.23 20.00 16.33
N PHE A 717 -5.38 19.41 16.66
CA PHE A 717 -6.53 19.36 15.76
C PHE A 717 -7.03 20.76 15.39
N ALA A 718 -7.27 21.60 16.40
CA ALA A 718 -7.81 22.94 16.17
C ALA A 718 -6.84 23.85 15.41
N LEU A 719 -5.54 23.82 15.73
CA LEU A 719 -4.50 24.57 15.03
C LEU A 719 -4.30 24.11 13.60
N GLN A 720 -4.22 22.77 13.37
CA GLN A 720 -4.00 22.21 12.04
C GLN A 720 -5.12 22.59 11.08
N LEU A 721 -6.34 22.55 11.54
CA LEU A 721 -7.52 22.79 10.73
C LEU A 721 -7.98 24.27 10.68
N GLY A 722 -7.23 25.18 11.34
CA GLY A 722 -7.53 26.60 11.34
C GLY A 722 -8.82 26.96 12.08
N LEU A 723 -9.15 26.20 13.13
CA LEU A 723 -10.35 26.38 13.94
C LEU A 723 -10.10 27.26 15.18
N VAL A 724 -8.83 27.50 15.52
CA VAL A 724 -8.45 28.45 16.57
C VAL A 724 -8.61 29.87 16.01
N PRO A 725 -9.33 30.78 16.69
CA PRO A 725 -9.39 32.19 16.31
C PRO A 725 -7.99 32.78 16.22
N GLU A 726 -7.75 33.68 15.28
CA GLU A 726 -6.43 34.28 15.04
C GLU A 726 -5.91 34.98 16.32
N SER A 727 -6.78 35.63 17.11
CA SER A 727 -6.43 36.28 18.37
C SER A 727 -5.95 35.30 19.45
N ALA A 728 -6.30 34.02 19.38
CA ALA A 728 -5.92 32.99 20.35
C ALA A 728 -4.80 32.06 19.82
N ARG A 729 -4.43 32.18 18.53
CA ARG A 729 -3.50 31.24 17.85
C ARG A 729 -2.13 31.21 18.53
N ALA A 730 -1.53 32.39 18.73
CA ALA A 730 -0.21 32.47 19.35
C ALA A 730 -0.19 31.92 20.79
N GLU A 731 -1.25 32.16 21.55
CA GLU A 731 -1.39 31.65 22.92
C GLU A 731 -1.55 30.12 22.93
N THR A 732 -2.35 29.56 22.00
CA THR A 732 -2.53 28.11 21.87
C THR A 732 -1.23 27.41 21.47
N VAL A 733 -0.46 28.00 20.55
CA VAL A 733 0.87 27.47 20.17
C VAL A 733 1.83 27.53 21.37
N ALA A 734 1.87 28.65 22.09
CA ALA A 734 2.72 28.80 23.26
C ALA A 734 2.37 27.78 24.37
N TRP A 735 1.08 27.54 24.59
CA TRP A 735 0.60 26.51 25.50
C TRP A 735 1.06 25.11 25.06
N LEU A 736 0.89 24.77 23.79
CA LEU A 736 1.30 23.46 23.25
C LEU A 736 2.81 23.23 23.43
N LEU A 737 3.61 24.26 23.18
CA LEU A 737 5.07 24.21 23.38
C LEU A 737 5.45 24.03 24.85
N ASP A 738 4.76 24.74 25.76
CA ASP A 738 5.04 24.64 27.19
C ASP A 738 4.65 23.27 27.75
N ASP A 739 3.49 22.75 27.32
CA ASP A 739 3.05 21.40 27.72
C ASP A 739 4.04 20.34 27.24
N ILE A 740 4.44 20.36 25.96
CA ILE A 740 5.43 19.43 25.44
C ILE A 740 6.77 19.55 26.17
N ARG A 741 7.32 20.76 26.24
CA ARG A 741 8.71 20.96 26.70
C ARG A 741 8.87 20.84 28.21
N ARG A 742 7.93 21.40 29.00
CA ARG A 742 8.03 21.47 30.46
C ARG A 742 7.13 20.44 31.15
N ALA A 743 5.85 20.42 30.83
CA ALA A 743 4.93 19.56 31.56
C ALA A 743 5.15 18.09 31.26
N ARG A 744 5.55 17.76 30.01
CA ARG A 744 5.77 16.39 29.53
C ARG A 744 7.24 16.06 29.26
N GLY A 745 8.18 16.94 29.61
CA GLY A 745 9.63 16.66 29.47
C GLY A 745 10.09 16.40 28.05
N GLY A 746 9.46 17.02 27.05
CA GLY A 746 9.79 16.85 25.63
C GLY A 746 9.01 15.75 24.92
N HIS A 747 7.89 15.27 25.49
CA HIS A 747 7.12 14.16 24.92
C HIS A 747 5.73 14.58 24.45
N LEU A 748 5.20 13.83 23.49
CA LEU A 748 3.79 13.87 23.14
C LEU A 748 2.95 13.05 24.12
N SER A 749 1.70 13.45 24.25
CA SER A 749 0.67 12.68 24.97
C SER A 749 -0.52 12.33 24.06
N THR A 750 -0.31 12.47 22.76
CA THR A 750 -1.29 12.30 21.70
C THR A 750 -1.45 10.86 21.28
N GLY A 751 -2.59 10.54 20.67
CA GLY A 751 -2.82 9.30 19.94
C GLY A 751 -2.39 9.39 18.48
N ILE A 752 -2.94 8.52 17.64
CA ILE A 752 -2.49 8.31 16.26
C ILE A 752 -2.68 9.53 15.36
N LEU A 753 -3.82 10.20 15.47
CA LEU A 753 -4.14 11.40 14.68
C LEU A 753 -3.48 12.65 15.25
N GLY A 754 -3.56 12.82 16.58
CA GLY A 754 -2.95 13.95 17.26
C GLY A 754 -1.44 14.00 17.09
N THR A 755 -0.75 12.86 17.08
CA THR A 755 0.70 12.76 16.82
C THR A 755 1.06 13.30 15.44
N LYS A 756 0.34 12.87 14.40
CA LYS A 756 0.51 13.39 13.04
C LYS A 756 0.34 14.90 12.99
N LEU A 757 -0.77 15.38 13.56
CA LEU A 757 -1.14 16.80 13.49
C LEU A 757 -0.24 17.68 14.35
N ALA A 758 0.21 17.20 15.51
CA ALA A 758 1.13 17.95 16.38
C ALA A 758 2.49 18.21 15.71
N LEU A 759 3.07 17.19 15.09
CA LEU A 759 4.35 17.35 14.38
C LEU A 759 4.23 18.33 13.19
N ASP A 760 3.12 18.26 12.43
CA ASP A 760 2.84 19.17 11.34
C ASP A 760 2.62 20.62 11.84
N VAL A 761 1.84 20.81 12.92
CA VAL A 761 1.58 22.12 13.54
C VAL A 761 2.89 22.73 14.03
N LEU A 762 3.68 22.01 14.83
CA LEU A 762 4.96 22.52 15.34
C LEU A 762 5.86 23.02 14.21
N SER A 763 5.97 22.24 13.14
CA SER A 763 6.83 22.58 12.01
C SER A 763 6.30 23.77 11.21
N ARG A 764 4.98 23.84 10.99
CA ARG A 764 4.33 24.94 10.27
C ARG A 764 4.41 26.27 11.02
N GLU A 765 4.28 26.22 12.34
CA GLU A 765 4.37 27.41 13.22
C GLU A 765 5.83 27.84 13.51
N GLY A 766 6.81 27.24 12.84
CA GLY A 766 8.23 27.61 12.97
C GLY A 766 8.96 26.93 14.13
N HIS A 767 8.37 25.89 14.72
CA HIS A 767 8.93 25.16 15.86
C HIS A 767 9.43 23.77 15.47
N ALA A 768 10.03 23.64 14.29
CA ALA A 768 10.56 22.36 13.76
C ALA A 768 11.61 21.75 14.69
N GLN A 769 12.39 22.56 15.41
CA GLN A 769 13.32 22.07 16.42
C GLN A 769 12.60 21.29 17.52
N THR A 770 11.47 21.79 18.04
CA THR A 770 10.70 21.07 19.04
C THR A 770 10.16 19.75 18.50
N ALA A 771 9.67 19.74 17.23
CA ALA A 771 9.22 18.50 16.60
C ALA A 771 10.38 17.49 16.44
N PHE A 772 11.58 17.97 16.06
CA PHE A 772 12.79 17.15 16.00
C PHE A 772 13.20 16.59 17.37
N ASP A 773 13.16 17.43 18.42
CA ASP A 773 13.49 17.03 19.78
C ASP A 773 12.53 15.94 20.28
N VAL A 774 11.23 16.08 19.99
CA VAL A 774 10.18 15.07 20.28
C VAL A 774 10.47 13.74 19.56
N VAL A 775 10.72 13.78 18.25
CA VAL A 775 10.99 12.57 17.44
C VAL A 775 12.29 11.89 17.87
N SER A 776 13.24 12.66 18.39
CA SER A 776 14.55 12.19 18.83
C SER A 776 14.57 11.65 20.27
N GLN A 777 13.46 11.69 20.99
CA GLN A 777 13.38 11.15 22.38
C GLN A 777 13.67 9.64 22.39
N GLN A 778 14.46 9.22 23.38
CA GLN A 778 14.78 7.81 23.62
C GLN A 778 14.10 7.23 24.86
N THR A 779 13.35 8.05 25.57
CA THR A 779 12.51 7.68 26.70
C THR A 779 11.03 7.57 26.27
N SER A 780 10.19 6.88 27.06
CA SER A 780 8.76 6.71 26.78
C SER A 780 7.99 7.98 27.12
N PRO A 781 7.03 8.38 26.28
CA PRO A 781 6.65 7.83 24.99
C PRO A 781 7.54 8.33 23.84
N GLY A 782 7.96 7.47 22.93
CA GLY A 782 8.79 7.90 21.79
C GLY A 782 9.24 6.73 20.88
N TRP A 783 9.52 7.05 19.62
CA TRP A 783 10.03 6.07 18.65
C TRP A 783 11.43 5.57 19.01
N GLY A 784 12.28 6.45 19.56
CA GLY A 784 13.61 6.07 20.05
C GLY A 784 13.53 5.10 21.23
N TYR A 785 12.51 5.21 22.08
CA TYR A 785 12.22 4.23 23.13
C TYR A 785 11.91 2.85 22.56
N MET A 786 11.03 2.76 21.55
CA MET A 786 10.72 1.50 20.87
C MET A 786 12.01 0.85 20.33
N LEU A 787 12.85 1.63 19.62
CA LEU A 787 14.12 1.16 19.08
C LEU A 787 15.12 0.71 20.17
N ALA A 788 15.19 1.41 21.29
CA ALA A 788 16.05 1.06 22.43
C ALA A 788 15.62 -0.27 23.09
N HIS A 789 14.35 -0.63 22.98
CA HIS A 789 13.77 -1.87 23.47
C HIS A 789 13.65 -2.97 22.38
N GLY A 790 14.43 -2.84 21.31
CA GLY A 790 14.58 -3.89 20.29
C GLY A 790 13.50 -3.92 19.22
N ALA A 791 12.66 -2.87 19.10
CA ALA A 791 11.68 -2.78 18.03
C ALA A 791 12.35 -2.76 16.66
N THR A 792 11.80 -3.54 15.75
CA THR A 792 12.15 -3.54 14.32
C THR A 792 10.98 -3.07 13.46
N THR A 793 9.80 -3.00 14.07
CA THR A 793 8.53 -2.48 13.58
C THR A 793 7.89 -1.61 14.64
N LEU A 794 6.98 -0.72 14.26
CA LEU A 794 6.25 0.16 15.17
C LEU A 794 5.30 -0.62 16.08
N TRP A 795 5.15 -0.14 17.29
CA TRP A 795 4.21 -0.68 18.27
C TRP A 795 2.86 0.01 18.21
N GLU A 796 1.82 -0.72 18.60
CA GLU A 796 0.45 -0.22 18.73
C GLU A 796 0.30 0.79 19.87
N HIS A 797 1.05 0.62 20.95
CA HIS A 797 1.01 1.47 22.12
C HIS A 797 2.37 2.11 22.41
N TRP A 798 2.40 3.31 22.95
CA TRP A 798 3.63 4.04 23.28
C TRP A 798 4.52 3.34 24.31
N ALA A 799 3.92 2.69 25.30
CA ALA A 799 4.65 1.86 26.24
C ALA A 799 4.83 0.45 25.69
N GLY A 800 6.00 -0.16 25.94
CA GLY A 800 6.20 -1.58 25.67
C GLY A 800 5.16 -2.40 26.46
N ASN A 801 4.50 -3.30 25.75
CA ASN A 801 3.49 -4.17 26.33
C ASN A 801 3.71 -5.60 25.82
N ASP A 802 3.72 -6.57 26.72
CA ASP A 802 3.92 -7.98 26.42
C ASP A 802 2.61 -8.79 26.39
N ASP A 803 1.46 -8.09 26.48
CA ASP A 803 0.15 -8.73 26.61
C ASP A 803 -0.65 -8.68 25.29
N THR A 804 -1.43 -7.62 25.04
CA THR A 804 -2.42 -7.63 23.94
C THR A 804 -2.10 -6.71 22.78
N TYR A 805 -1.22 -5.74 22.99
CA TYR A 805 -0.88 -4.77 21.94
C TYR A 805 0.14 -5.31 20.95
N SER A 806 -0.14 -5.10 19.66
CA SER A 806 0.73 -5.50 18.56
C SER A 806 2.07 -4.75 18.57
N HIS A 807 3.13 -5.45 18.20
CA HIS A 807 4.45 -4.86 17.95
C HIS A 807 4.72 -4.64 16.45
N ASN A 808 3.66 -4.70 15.61
CA ASN A 808 3.74 -4.47 14.17
C ASN A 808 2.48 -3.72 13.68
N HIS A 809 2.34 -2.46 14.10
CA HIS A 809 1.14 -1.64 13.89
C HIS A 809 1.48 -0.31 13.22
N PRO A 810 0.87 0.07 12.08
CA PRO A 810 1.31 1.22 11.28
C PRO A 810 0.94 2.59 11.86
N MET A 811 0.00 2.69 12.76
CA MET A 811 -0.70 3.91 13.12
C MET A 811 0.17 5.08 13.63
N PHE A 812 1.33 4.83 14.24
CA PHE A 812 2.32 5.85 14.58
C PHE A 812 3.37 6.11 13.50
N GLY A 813 3.17 5.52 12.30
CA GLY A 813 4.10 5.67 11.17
C GLY A 813 4.02 7.01 10.44
N SER A 814 3.10 7.91 10.83
CA SER A 814 3.04 9.29 10.32
C SER A 814 4.33 10.08 10.55
N VAL A 815 5.20 9.64 11.45
CA VAL A 815 6.53 10.22 11.65
C VAL A 815 7.37 10.18 10.36
N SER A 816 7.23 9.14 9.53
CA SER A 816 7.95 9.06 8.26
C SER A 816 7.47 10.11 7.24
N GLN A 817 6.17 10.46 7.25
CA GLN A 817 5.66 11.61 6.50
C GLN A 817 6.32 12.91 6.98
N TRP A 818 6.40 13.13 8.29
CA TRP A 818 7.02 14.32 8.86
C TRP A 818 8.49 14.44 8.45
N LEU A 819 9.25 13.33 8.47
CA LEU A 819 10.63 13.31 8.02
C LEU A 819 10.77 13.77 6.56
N VAL A 820 9.89 13.30 5.67
CA VAL A 820 9.91 13.67 4.25
C VAL A 820 9.39 15.08 4.04
N ASN A 821 8.25 15.44 4.64
CA ASN A 821 7.59 16.72 4.40
C ASN A 821 8.34 17.91 5.00
N TRP A 822 8.96 17.73 6.17
CA TRP A 822 9.52 18.87 6.91
C TRP A 822 11.04 18.87 6.94
N LEU A 823 11.67 17.75 7.27
CA LEU A 823 13.14 17.69 7.21
C LEU A 823 13.63 17.57 5.77
N GLY A 824 13.01 16.70 4.96
CA GLY A 824 13.27 16.60 3.53
C GLY A 824 12.69 17.77 2.74
N GLY A 825 11.56 18.32 3.20
CA GLY A 825 10.91 19.48 2.62
C GLY A 825 10.07 19.21 1.37
N ILE A 826 9.71 17.96 1.06
CA ILE A 826 8.91 17.62 -0.12
C ILE A 826 7.43 17.48 0.30
N GLN A 827 6.58 18.37 -0.21
CA GLN A 827 5.14 18.37 0.08
C GLN A 827 4.34 18.60 -1.21
N PRO A 828 3.17 17.97 -1.38
CA PRO A 828 2.25 18.40 -2.43
C PRO A 828 1.72 19.81 -2.11
N ASP A 829 1.59 20.65 -3.12
CA ASP A 829 0.83 21.89 -2.98
C ASP A 829 -0.64 21.51 -2.64
N PRO A 830 -1.35 22.24 -1.77
CA PRO A 830 -2.73 21.93 -1.40
C PRO A 830 -3.71 21.80 -2.58
N GLU A 831 -3.43 22.49 -3.68
CA GLU A 831 -4.23 22.43 -4.90
C GLU A 831 -3.55 21.65 -6.03
N ALA A 832 -2.54 20.83 -5.74
CA ALA A 832 -1.87 20.03 -6.76
C ALA A 832 -2.83 19.00 -7.38
N VAL A 833 -2.63 18.74 -8.67
CA VAL A 833 -3.30 17.67 -9.41
C VAL A 833 -2.22 16.75 -9.99
N GLY A 834 -2.11 15.53 -9.43
CA GLY A 834 -1.06 14.60 -9.80
C GLY A 834 0.33 15.21 -9.62
N PHE A 835 0.57 15.87 -8.50
CA PHE A 835 1.85 16.49 -8.14
C PHE A 835 2.39 17.49 -9.19
N ASP A 836 1.52 18.23 -9.87
CA ASP A 836 1.90 19.26 -10.82
C ASP A 836 2.51 20.51 -10.17
N ARG A 837 2.23 20.69 -8.88
CA ARG A 837 2.78 21.76 -8.04
C ARG A 837 3.35 21.15 -6.76
N VAL A 838 4.54 21.58 -6.42
CA VAL A 838 5.31 21.05 -5.29
C VAL A 838 5.67 22.18 -4.33
N VAL A 839 5.49 21.98 -3.05
CA VAL A 839 6.10 22.83 -2.03
C VAL A 839 7.41 22.18 -1.58
N LEU A 840 8.50 22.94 -1.71
CA LEU A 840 9.83 22.54 -1.29
C LEU A 840 10.24 23.41 -0.11
N ARG A 841 10.10 22.88 1.12
CA ARG A 841 10.30 23.65 2.35
C ARG A 841 11.09 22.85 3.41
N PRO A 842 12.38 22.58 3.15
CA PRO A 842 13.20 21.92 4.16
C PRO A 842 13.37 22.81 5.40
N GLN A 843 13.33 22.21 6.57
CA GLN A 843 13.55 22.89 7.83
C GLN A 843 14.84 22.36 8.49
N PRO A 844 15.98 22.99 8.27
CA PRO A 844 17.23 22.61 8.93
C PRO A 844 17.12 22.88 10.44
N VAL A 845 17.33 21.82 11.23
CA VAL A 845 17.32 21.85 12.69
C VAL A 845 18.71 21.62 13.25
N ASP A 846 18.96 22.04 14.49
CA ASP A 846 20.20 21.75 15.17
C ASP A 846 20.29 20.26 15.50
N GLY A 847 21.49 19.68 15.31
CA GLY A 847 21.69 18.22 15.40
C GLY A 847 21.58 17.49 14.06
N LEU A 848 21.27 18.19 12.96
CA LEU A 848 21.36 17.63 11.60
C LEU A 848 22.29 18.45 10.71
N ASP A 849 23.29 17.77 10.13
CA ASP A 849 24.20 18.35 9.16
C ASP A 849 23.71 18.24 7.72
N TRP A 850 22.97 17.20 7.41
CA TRP A 850 22.42 16.97 6.06
C TRP A 850 21.17 16.07 6.08
N VAL A 851 20.36 16.24 5.03
CA VAL A 851 19.27 15.35 4.67
C VAL A 851 19.32 15.06 3.16
N ARG A 852 19.08 13.82 2.79
CA ARG A 852 18.87 13.35 1.42
C ARG A 852 17.45 12.82 1.33
N CYS A 853 16.62 13.46 0.51
CA CYS A 853 15.22 13.12 0.36
C CYS A 853 14.83 13.11 -1.10
N SER A 854 14.10 12.09 -1.51
CA SER A 854 13.57 12.02 -2.87
C SER A 854 12.19 11.37 -2.88
N TYR A 855 11.38 11.78 -3.85
CA TYR A 855 10.07 11.22 -4.14
C TYR A 855 9.86 11.14 -5.65
N ARG A 856 9.48 9.98 -6.17
CA ARG A 856 9.14 9.80 -7.58
C ARG A 856 7.63 9.90 -7.77
N SER A 857 7.16 11.08 -8.13
CA SER A 857 5.76 11.34 -8.45
C SER A 857 5.37 10.73 -9.80
N VAL A 858 4.08 10.76 -10.13
CA VAL A 858 3.56 10.37 -11.46
C VAL A 858 4.13 11.23 -12.61
N ARG A 859 4.78 12.36 -12.30
CA ARG A 859 5.43 13.25 -13.28
C ARG A 859 6.94 13.03 -13.36
N GLY A 860 7.51 12.26 -12.45
CA GLY A 860 8.95 12.00 -12.38
C GLY A 860 9.56 12.33 -11.02
N PRO A 861 10.90 12.31 -10.93
CA PRO A 861 11.62 12.45 -9.67
C PRO A 861 11.60 13.87 -9.13
N ILE A 862 11.33 13.99 -7.84
CA ILE A 862 11.53 15.18 -7.01
C ILE A 862 12.69 14.86 -6.06
N VAL A 863 13.68 15.77 -5.99
CA VAL A 863 14.84 15.61 -5.10
C VAL A 863 14.96 16.86 -4.25
N SER A 864 15.24 16.66 -2.97
CA SER A 864 15.53 17.72 -2.00
C SER A 864 16.66 17.25 -1.10
N ASN A 865 17.92 17.60 -1.45
CA ASN A 865 19.11 17.21 -0.72
C ASN A 865 19.78 18.47 -0.16
N TRP A 866 19.75 18.64 1.13
CA TRP A 866 20.41 19.78 1.75
C TRP A 866 21.53 19.37 2.70
N SER A 867 22.45 20.31 2.93
CA SER A 867 23.47 20.25 3.96
C SER A 867 23.71 21.62 4.57
N ARG A 868 24.13 21.64 5.83
CA ARG A 868 24.52 22.84 6.58
C ARG A 868 25.91 22.63 7.18
N VAL A 869 26.86 23.42 6.69
CA VAL A 869 28.26 23.36 7.17
C VAL A 869 28.73 24.78 7.46
N ALA A 870 29.23 25.03 8.67
CA ALA A 870 29.73 26.34 9.10
C ALA A 870 28.72 27.49 8.80
N GLY A 871 27.44 27.26 9.02
CA GLY A 871 26.38 28.25 8.77
C GLY A 871 25.97 28.41 7.31
N VAL A 872 26.65 27.78 6.38
CA VAL A 872 26.29 27.78 4.95
C VAL A 872 25.27 26.70 4.69
N PHE A 873 24.10 27.08 4.15
CA PHE A 873 23.07 26.15 3.69
C PHE A 873 23.25 25.88 2.21
N SER A 874 23.42 24.63 1.82
CA SER A 874 23.53 24.18 0.43
C SER A 874 22.42 23.21 0.12
N TRP A 875 21.73 23.41 -1.03
CA TRP A 875 20.52 22.66 -1.35
C TRP A 875 20.41 22.26 -2.82
N GLU A 876 20.39 20.98 -3.08
CA GLU A 876 20.14 20.40 -4.40
C GLU A 876 18.66 20.08 -4.56
N VAL A 877 18.05 20.64 -5.60
CA VAL A 877 16.64 20.47 -5.91
C VAL A 877 16.48 19.92 -7.32
N THR A 878 15.58 18.94 -7.48
CA THR A 878 15.10 18.54 -8.81
C THR A 878 13.58 18.60 -8.82
N ILE A 879 13.02 19.26 -9.84
CA ILE A 879 11.59 19.39 -10.10
C ILE A 879 11.33 18.68 -11.42
N PRO A 880 10.43 17.67 -11.46
CA PRO A 880 10.17 16.93 -12.69
C PRO A 880 9.61 17.85 -13.78
N ALA A 881 9.85 17.45 -15.01
CA ALA A 881 9.26 18.11 -16.16
C ALA A 881 7.72 18.03 -16.07
N GLY A 882 7.03 19.13 -16.39
CA GLY A 882 5.57 19.24 -16.24
C GLY A 882 5.08 19.57 -14.83
N ALA A 883 6.02 19.87 -13.90
CA ALA A 883 5.70 20.40 -12.59
C ALA A 883 6.39 21.74 -12.34
N SER A 884 5.91 22.46 -11.34
CA SER A 884 6.51 23.67 -10.81
C SER A 884 6.65 23.54 -9.30
N ALA A 885 7.51 24.37 -8.69
CA ALA A 885 7.67 24.34 -7.24
C ALA A 885 7.66 25.77 -6.65
N THR A 886 7.18 25.83 -5.40
CA THR A 886 7.44 26.95 -4.49
C THR A 886 8.50 26.50 -3.49
N ALA A 887 9.69 27.05 -3.59
CA ALA A 887 10.84 26.71 -2.76
C ALA A 887 11.03 27.75 -1.66
N PHE A 888 11.26 27.28 -0.42
CA PHE A 888 11.50 28.10 0.75
C PHE A 888 12.96 27.94 1.17
N ILE A 889 13.79 28.96 0.94
CA ILE A 889 15.23 28.91 1.18
C ILE A 889 15.55 29.73 2.44
N PRO A 890 16.15 29.17 3.50
CA PRO A 890 16.57 29.91 4.67
C PRO A 890 17.58 31.00 4.28
N ALA A 891 17.25 32.26 4.51
CA ALA A 891 18.10 33.41 4.22
C ALA A 891 17.54 34.68 4.88
N ARG A 892 18.39 35.68 5.15
CA ARG A 892 17.98 37.00 5.65
C ARG A 892 17.70 38.00 4.54
N SER A 893 18.29 37.76 3.37
CA SER A 893 18.08 38.58 2.16
C SER A 893 18.27 37.72 0.90
N LEU A 894 17.71 38.16 -0.22
CA LEU A 894 17.90 37.50 -1.53
C LEU A 894 19.37 37.53 -1.99
N ASP A 895 20.12 38.52 -1.55
CA ASP A 895 21.54 38.70 -1.92
C ASP A 895 22.47 37.67 -1.26
N GLU A 896 21.96 36.96 -0.25
CA GLU A 896 22.65 35.82 0.38
C GLU A 896 22.54 34.53 -0.43
N ILE A 897 21.66 34.47 -1.44
CA ILE A 897 21.32 33.25 -2.16
C ILE A 897 21.91 33.27 -3.57
N GLU A 898 22.74 32.32 -3.83
CA GLU A 898 23.30 32.04 -5.16
C GLU A 898 22.76 30.71 -5.71
N GLU A 899 22.62 30.62 -7.02
CA GLU A 899 22.27 29.39 -7.74
C GLU A 899 23.38 29.03 -8.72
N GLY A 900 23.84 27.77 -8.69
CA GLY A 900 24.84 27.17 -9.58
C GLY A 900 25.93 26.43 -8.83
N ARG A 901 26.52 25.41 -9.46
CA ARG A 901 27.64 24.63 -8.89
C ARG A 901 28.99 25.17 -9.30
N THR A 902 29.17 25.49 -10.58
CA THR A 902 30.46 25.90 -11.18
C THR A 902 30.49 27.40 -11.40
N THR A 903 29.42 27.94 -11.91
CA THR A 903 29.20 29.37 -12.07
C THR A 903 27.94 29.74 -11.32
N SER A 904 28.09 30.51 -10.26
CA SER A 904 26.94 30.94 -9.45
C SER A 904 26.42 32.29 -9.95
N VAL A 905 25.12 32.46 -9.87
CA VAL A 905 24.41 33.68 -10.15
C VAL A 905 23.43 33.99 -8.99
N PRO A 906 23.13 35.28 -8.74
CA PRO A 906 22.08 35.64 -7.78
C PRO A 906 20.77 34.95 -8.12
N VAL A 907 20.04 34.49 -7.09
CA VAL A 907 18.83 33.68 -7.27
C VAL A 907 17.80 34.29 -8.20
N GLN A 908 17.64 35.63 -8.18
CA GLN A 908 16.70 36.37 -9.05
C GLN A 908 17.05 36.32 -10.54
N ARG A 909 18.32 36.00 -10.88
CA ARG A 909 18.81 35.93 -12.28
C ARG A 909 18.97 34.50 -12.78
N ALA A 910 18.69 33.53 -11.92
CA ALA A 910 18.86 32.10 -12.24
C ALA A 910 17.82 31.63 -13.26
N VAL A 911 18.27 30.94 -14.29
CA VAL A 911 17.36 30.35 -15.30
C VAL A 911 16.39 29.39 -14.64
N GLY A 912 15.08 29.55 -14.92
CA GLY A 912 14.01 28.74 -14.34
C GLY A 912 13.43 29.29 -13.04
N VAL A 913 14.03 30.30 -12.45
CA VAL A 913 13.43 31.09 -11.36
C VAL A 913 12.44 32.07 -11.99
N ARG A 914 11.18 32.00 -11.61
CA ARG A 914 10.07 32.81 -12.11
C ARG A 914 9.78 34.02 -11.24
N ASP A 915 10.01 33.90 -9.95
CA ASP A 915 9.80 34.91 -8.92
C ASP A 915 10.64 34.59 -7.68
N ALA A 916 11.12 35.63 -6.98
CA ALA A 916 11.84 35.50 -5.72
C ALA A 916 11.54 36.70 -4.82
N ARG A 917 11.10 36.42 -3.58
CA ARG A 917 10.80 37.46 -2.57
C ARG A 917 11.16 36.96 -1.17
N MET A 918 11.36 37.88 -0.24
CA MET A 918 11.53 37.54 1.16
C MET A 918 10.17 37.42 1.87
N ASP A 919 10.10 36.48 2.81
CA ASP A 919 9.01 36.28 3.75
C ASP A 919 9.64 35.97 5.12
N GLY A 920 9.84 37.02 5.94
CA GLY A 920 10.61 36.89 7.17
C GLY A 920 12.06 36.45 6.93
N ALA A 921 12.45 35.37 7.58
CA ALA A 921 13.80 34.78 7.48
C ALA A 921 13.92 33.71 6.38
N VAL A 922 13.02 33.72 5.39
CA VAL A 922 12.97 32.71 4.32
C VAL A 922 12.75 33.43 2.99
N ALA A 923 13.49 33.05 1.97
CA ALA A 923 13.21 33.47 0.61
C ALA A 923 12.21 32.49 -0.03
N VAL A 924 11.11 33.01 -0.54
CA VAL A 924 10.09 32.28 -1.30
C VAL A 924 10.40 32.42 -2.77
N VAL A 925 10.74 31.31 -3.42
CA VAL A 925 11.21 31.27 -4.81
C VAL A 925 10.29 30.38 -5.63
N ARG A 926 9.71 30.91 -6.71
CA ARG A 926 8.91 30.11 -7.66
C ARG A 926 9.81 29.56 -8.75
N LEU A 927 9.80 28.24 -8.89
CA LEU A 927 10.67 27.49 -9.79
C LEU A 927 9.87 26.76 -10.87
N GLY A 928 10.38 26.81 -12.09
CA GLY A 928 10.00 25.88 -13.15
C GLY A 928 10.68 24.52 -12.98
N SER A 929 10.37 23.57 -13.87
CA SER A 929 11.01 22.25 -13.91
C SER A 929 12.54 22.36 -14.12
N GLY A 930 13.28 21.37 -13.60
CA GLY A 930 14.74 21.29 -13.76
C GLY A 930 15.47 21.00 -12.46
N SER A 931 16.80 20.96 -12.55
CA SER A 931 17.67 20.78 -11.39
C SER A 931 18.36 22.09 -11.03
N TYR A 932 18.39 22.39 -9.73
CA TYR A 932 18.94 23.62 -9.16
C TYR A 932 19.90 23.26 -8.03
N HIS A 933 20.85 24.16 -7.78
CA HIS A 933 21.75 24.08 -6.63
C HIS A 933 21.84 25.45 -5.96
N PHE A 934 21.13 25.64 -4.87
CA PHE A 934 21.12 26.88 -4.10
C PHE A 934 22.17 26.83 -3.01
N VAL A 935 22.83 27.96 -2.79
CA VAL A 935 23.72 28.16 -1.66
C VAL A 935 23.31 29.47 -0.98
N SER A 936 22.93 29.38 0.30
CA SER A 936 22.63 30.54 1.14
C SER A 936 23.77 30.72 2.14
N ARG A 937 24.41 31.91 2.06
CA ARG A 937 25.53 32.27 2.95
C ARG A 937 25.13 33.47 3.79
N PRO A 938 25.08 33.37 5.11
CA PRO A 938 24.92 34.54 5.94
C PRO A 938 26.07 35.53 5.66
N ARG A 939 25.77 36.74 5.15
CA ARG A 939 26.78 37.80 5.03
C ARG A 939 26.99 38.42 6.40
N GLY A 940 28.12 38.13 7.01
CA GLY A 940 28.78 38.83 8.09
C GLY A 940 28.01 39.03 9.41
N GLN A 941 28.47 38.48 10.51
CA GLN A 941 28.49 39.14 11.81
C GLN A 941 29.74 40.01 11.91
#